data_2df20aced5c92f32f329eee915ede9b1
#
_entry.id   2df20aced5c92f32f329eee915ede9b1
#
_cell.length_a   1.000
_cell.length_b   1.000
_cell.length_c   1.000
_cell.angle_alpha   90.00
_cell.angle_beta   90.00
_cell.angle_gamma   90.00
#
_symmetry.space_group_name_H-M   'P 1'
#
loop_
_entity.id
_entity.type
_entity.pdbx_description
1 polymer ?
#
loop_
_entity_poly.entity_id
_entity_poly.type
_entity_poly.pdbx_seq_one_letter_code
_entity_poly.pdbx_strand_id
1 'polypeptide(L)'
;MKIDMDNLPPIIGYNVKELEFWKLKFSDNARHCHIFHKMVRDGVQINGQLQLERGIPRFYIKIAVEDLPSAISVWLTPEFEKFLLCYLFTGHNEGFPTYLKPLEIPKPNPDSDYFYKHIKRELERDAAIFRNEEQDGIKGTHVMAKYPFGSIDYGFFPLTQADLLVTLASTTPYVYSFVATTIPDLQNNKLPIEERDIAAGQHLDSVFKEIPTNTIIDKTICGVGATWLEIHSKRNSIIIEPNVPVIIGKEQQHPNIIGVYGETMSAAMVKQRISEQTGPVKLMTTPDSYPKVINALKQLRIPYLQDYFLLFDECEKIVAEVDYRQHITLPIDDFFKFANKAMVSATPIVIDDPRFEEQEFKIIKIRPTYDYSKELELKPTNNVEVMLKQTLNSLNMEDTPICIFYNSVQGIKELIDSFKIGDYTNVYCSTEAQRELHKEGYKAFDSVTDKSGKTVLNKYNFFTSRFYSAVDITLDYKPAVIMITQVYKVLPNQTPYSLIDPETEAIQIVGRFRNGTGKITHITNTNSKMICKDKAELETFLREEHAGFHKLLDLRKTLTTQGEICVLDQAIERVEYKRLGFVTDKGEINYFRYNNAYLDERLKMLYRYPAILHKAYCRSGAFKVVSKAEYAAYTDNDRKILDDKTKLKSERITLLFSIFSRICLSSKSYDMEFLKELQREYALYYDAYNTIGLRKVRELNFVDSDVRTEIKRAKFLKRAKEKSVINKVYAAFAPNTVYKTSEINSRMKAIFDSYSIEYDRRGVGNSIMLYFEATEARTGTKRTWKLGAKKFQSVT
;
A
#
# COMPACT_ATOMS: atom_id res chain seq x y z
N MET A 1 13.78 19.29 -40.74
CA MET A 1 12.78 18.23 -40.71
C MET A 1 11.42 18.88 -40.93
N LYS A 2 10.71 18.63 -42.01
CA LYS A 2 9.34 19.13 -42.20
C LYS A 2 8.45 18.26 -41.29
N ILE A 3 7.72 18.87 -40.39
CA ILE A 3 6.64 18.15 -39.68
C ILE A 3 5.57 17.91 -40.72
N ASP A 4 5.24 16.65 -40.94
CA ASP A 4 4.14 16.24 -41.76
C ASP A 4 2.85 16.59 -40.99
N MET A 5 2.18 17.65 -41.46
CA MET A 5 0.94 18.15 -40.84
C MET A 5 -0.22 17.15 -41.02
N ASP A 6 -0.08 16.19 -41.97
CA ASP A 6 -1.10 15.15 -42.21
C ASP A 6 -1.02 14.00 -41.18
N ASN A 7 0.11 13.89 -40.45
CA ASN A 7 0.34 12.90 -39.41
C ASN A 7 0.21 13.44 -37.97
N LEU A 8 -0.35 14.62 -37.76
CA LEU A 8 -0.80 15.03 -36.42
C LEU A 8 -1.95 14.12 -36.00
N PRO A 9 -1.97 13.65 -34.72
CA PRO A 9 -3.06 12.80 -34.28
C PRO A 9 -4.40 13.49 -34.51
N PRO A 10 -5.43 12.78 -34.98
CA PRO A 10 -6.72 13.37 -35.31
C PRO A 10 -7.33 14.02 -34.08
N ILE A 11 -7.42 15.32 -34.07
CA ILE A 11 -8.06 16.11 -33.02
C ILE A 11 -9.53 16.18 -33.39
N ILE A 12 -10.40 15.54 -32.63
CA ILE A 12 -11.83 15.53 -32.91
C ILE A 12 -12.36 16.96 -32.84
N GLY A 13 -12.88 17.47 -33.95
CA GLY A 13 -13.67 18.69 -34.03
C GLY A 13 -12.94 19.96 -34.45
N TYR A 14 -11.72 19.91 -34.98
CA TYR A 14 -11.09 21.12 -35.49
C TYR A 14 -11.24 21.33 -36.99
N ASN A 15 -11.25 22.61 -37.41
CA ASN A 15 -11.40 23.00 -38.79
C ASN A 15 -9.99 23.12 -39.46
N VAL A 16 -9.74 22.39 -40.53
CA VAL A 16 -8.46 22.38 -41.26
C VAL A 16 -8.02 23.79 -41.70
N LYS A 17 -8.97 24.70 -41.97
CA LYS A 17 -8.66 26.09 -42.35
C LYS A 17 -8.03 26.91 -41.20
N GLU A 18 -8.29 26.54 -39.94
CA GLU A 18 -7.70 27.19 -38.76
C GLU A 18 -6.27 26.69 -38.52
N LEU A 19 -5.92 25.48 -38.96
CA LEU A 19 -4.55 24.97 -38.94
C LEU A 19 -3.61 25.71 -39.90
N GLU A 20 -4.07 26.12 -41.06
CA GLU A 20 -3.31 26.93 -42.01
C GLU A 20 -2.90 28.28 -41.42
N PHE A 21 -3.59 28.74 -40.42
CA PHE A 21 -3.28 29.97 -39.71
C PHE A 21 -2.03 29.84 -38.80
N TRP A 22 -1.67 28.61 -38.41
CA TRP A 22 -0.51 28.30 -37.59
C TRP A 22 0.70 28.03 -38.46
N LYS A 23 1.39 29.08 -38.91
CA LYS A 23 2.64 28.91 -39.65
C LYS A 23 3.75 28.50 -38.69
N LEU A 24 4.13 27.22 -38.79
CA LEU A 24 5.30 26.67 -38.15
C LEU A 24 6.56 27.24 -38.82
N LYS A 25 7.35 28.03 -38.11
CA LYS A 25 8.68 28.43 -38.53
C LYS A 25 9.72 27.53 -37.87
N PHE A 26 10.42 26.75 -38.68
CA PHE A 26 11.60 26.00 -38.26
C PHE A 26 12.86 26.78 -38.61
N SER A 27 13.80 26.90 -37.71
CA SER A 27 15.16 27.32 -38.05
C SER A 27 15.99 26.06 -38.32
N ASP A 28 16.73 26.07 -39.42
CA ASP A 28 17.48 24.90 -39.95
C ASP A 28 18.56 24.36 -38.97
N ASN A 29 18.90 25.09 -37.91
CA ASN A 29 19.89 24.72 -36.91
C ASN A 29 19.37 24.62 -35.50
N ALA A 30 18.06 24.69 -35.23
CA ALA A 30 17.55 24.72 -33.85
C ALA A 30 17.02 23.36 -33.45
N ARG A 31 17.42 22.96 -32.28
CA ARG A 31 16.78 21.87 -31.52
C ARG A 31 15.34 22.22 -31.10
N HIS A 32 14.87 23.43 -31.46
CA HIS A 32 13.59 23.98 -31.02
C HIS A 32 12.84 24.56 -32.22
N CYS A 33 11.58 24.19 -32.34
CA CYS A 33 10.65 24.75 -33.29
C CYS A 33 9.72 25.72 -32.56
N HIS A 34 9.68 26.97 -33.04
CA HIS A 34 8.84 27.99 -32.44
C HIS A 34 7.54 28.15 -33.24
N ILE A 35 6.41 27.96 -32.55
CA ILE A 35 5.10 28.44 -33.04
C ILE A 35 4.85 29.75 -32.34
N PHE A 36 4.95 30.86 -33.09
CA PHE A 36 4.57 32.15 -32.59
C PHE A 36 3.11 32.42 -33.01
N HIS A 37 2.20 32.22 -32.10
CA HIS A 37 0.86 32.77 -32.28
C HIS A 37 0.32 33.31 -30.97
N LYS A 38 -0.13 34.54 -31.01
CA LYS A 38 -0.81 35.17 -29.89
C LYS A 38 -2.30 35.00 -30.13
N MET A 39 -2.93 34.12 -29.39
CA MET A 39 -4.42 34.08 -29.30
C MET A 39 -4.85 34.83 -28.06
N VAL A 40 -5.75 35.77 -28.23
CA VAL A 40 -6.47 36.39 -27.13
C VAL A 40 -7.91 35.91 -27.21
N ARG A 41 -8.36 35.16 -26.22
CA ARG A 41 -9.75 34.75 -26.12
C ARG A 41 -10.16 34.84 -24.67
N ASP A 42 -11.24 35.55 -24.38
CA ASP A 42 -11.77 35.72 -23.04
C ASP A 42 -10.73 36.20 -21.99
N GLY A 43 -9.84 37.13 -22.40
CA GLY A 43 -8.79 37.64 -21.52
C GLY A 43 -7.56 36.72 -21.35
N VAL A 44 -7.50 35.57 -22.02
CA VAL A 44 -6.38 34.65 -21.95
C VAL A 44 -5.51 34.75 -23.20
N GLN A 45 -4.22 35.09 -23.03
CA GLN A 45 -3.22 35.03 -24.09
C GLN A 45 -2.44 33.72 -24.02
N ILE A 46 -2.43 33.01 -25.14
CA ILE A 46 -1.74 31.73 -25.24
C ILE A 46 -0.62 31.83 -26.27
N ASN A 47 0.61 31.62 -25.86
CA ASN A 47 1.77 31.54 -26.74
C ASN A 47 2.31 30.07 -26.70
N GLY A 48 2.27 29.42 -27.86
CA GLY A 48 2.72 28.04 -27.98
C GLY A 48 4.13 27.96 -28.59
N GLN A 49 4.93 27.05 -28.10
CA GLN A 49 6.23 26.71 -28.61
C GLN A 49 6.36 25.19 -28.75
N LEU A 50 6.68 24.70 -29.93
CA LEU A 50 6.98 23.28 -30.16
C LEU A 50 8.49 23.06 -29.99
N GLN A 51 8.85 22.14 -29.11
CA GLN A 51 10.25 21.72 -28.91
C GLN A 51 10.43 20.25 -29.28
N LEU A 52 11.57 19.92 -29.85
CA LEU A 52 11.97 18.53 -30.12
C LEU A 52 12.83 18.02 -28.94
N GLU A 53 12.29 17.18 -28.10
CA GLU A 53 13.04 16.50 -27.06
C GLU A 53 13.37 15.08 -27.51
N ARG A 54 14.68 14.78 -27.75
CA ARG A 54 15.15 13.48 -28.26
C ARG A 54 14.46 13.02 -29.57
N GLY A 55 14.11 14.00 -30.46
CA GLY A 55 13.43 13.72 -31.70
C GLY A 55 11.91 13.56 -31.60
N ILE A 56 11.32 13.68 -30.42
CA ILE A 56 9.88 13.64 -30.20
C ILE A 56 9.39 15.08 -30.08
N PRO A 57 8.40 15.52 -30.90
CA PRO A 57 7.82 16.83 -30.77
C PRO A 57 7.01 16.93 -29.44
N ARG A 58 7.30 17.97 -28.64
CA ARG A 58 6.54 18.30 -27.45
C ARG A 58 6.11 19.76 -27.47
N PHE A 59 4.86 20.00 -27.12
CA PHE A 59 4.35 21.35 -27.00
C PHE A 59 4.71 21.97 -25.66
N TYR A 60 5.29 23.16 -25.74
CA TYR A 60 5.54 24.02 -24.62
C TYR A 60 4.62 25.24 -24.74
N ILE A 61 3.77 25.47 -23.77
CA ILE A 61 2.77 26.53 -23.83
C ILE A 61 3.03 27.55 -22.76
N LYS A 62 2.97 28.79 -23.16
CA LYS A 62 3.02 29.93 -22.27
C LYS A 62 1.64 30.58 -22.24
N ILE A 63 0.96 30.51 -21.13
CA ILE A 63 -0.37 31.06 -20.92
C ILE A 63 -0.22 32.35 -20.11
N ALA A 64 -0.68 33.45 -20.65
CA ALA A 64 -0.79 34.72 -19.93
C ALA A 64 -2.25 35.09 -19.80
N VAL A 65 -2.70 35.45 -18.62
CA VAL A 65 -4.06 35.95 -18.37
C VAL A 65 -3.98 37.48 -18.33
N GLU A 66 -4.88 38.19 -19.01
CA GLU A 66 -5.02 39.64 -18.91
C GLU A 66 -5.27 40.00 -17.43
N ASP A 67 -4.61 40.93 -16.85
CA ASP A 67 -4.62 41.30 -15.42
C ASP A 67 -3.80 40.41 -14.46
N LEU A 68 -3.21 39.32 -14.91
CA LEU A 68 -2.19 38.58 -14.14
C LEU A 68 -0.81 38.78 -14.75
N PRO A 69 0.17 39.29 -13.98
CA PRO A 69 1.47 39.72 -14.53
C PRO A 69 2.39 38.59 -14.95
N SER A 70 1.88 37.35 -15.08
CA SER A 70 2.76 36.19 -15.34
C SER A 70 2.26 35.27 -16.41
N ALA A 71 3.23 34.71 -17.13
CA ALA A 71 3.05 33.65 -18.07
C ALA A 71 3.41 32.31 -17.43
N ILE A 72 2.52 31.35 -17.48
CA ILE A 72 2.76 29.98 -17.02
C ILE A 72 3.37 29.18 -18.16
N SER A 73 4.47 28.53 -17.88
CA SER A 73 5.13 27.63 -18.80
C SER A 73 4.91 26.19 -18.33
N VAL A 74 4.19 25.38 -19.09
CA VAL A 74 3.85 24.00 -18.73
C VAL A 74 4.25 23.06 -19.86
N TRP A 75 4.93 21.97 -19.51
CA TRP A 75 5.06 20.80 -20.37
C TRP A 75 3.75 19.99 -20.28
N LEU A 76 3.18 19.68 -21.42
CA LEU A 76 1.88 19.00 -21.47
C LEU A 76 2.05 17.48 -21.53
N THR A 77 1.14 16.74 -20.86
CA THR A 77 0.95 15.34 -21.17
C THR A 77 0.35 15.19 -22.58
N PRO A 78 0.53 14.06 -23.29
CA PRO A 78 -0.07 13.87 -24.63
C PRO A 78 -1.59 14.08 -24.64
N GLU A 79 -2.31 13.69 -23.60
CA GLU A 79 -3.77 13.90 -23.49
C GLU A 79 -4.11 15.38 -23.34
N PHE A 80 -3.36 16.10 -22.52
CA PHE A 80 -3.57 17.53 -22.32
C PHE A 80 -3.21 18.34 -23.56
N GLU A 81 -2.13 17.96 -24.22
CA GLU A 81 -1.71 18.49 -25.52
C GLU A 81 -2.85 18.41 -26.55
N LYS A 82 -3.49 17.24 -26.63
CA LYS A 82 -4.63 16.97 -27.51
C LYS A 82 -5.84 17.86 -27.18
N PHE A 83 -6.19 18.01 -25.92
CA PHE A 83 -7.30 18.86 -25.48
C PHE A 83 -7.01 20.34 -25.72
N LEU A 84 -5.81 20.80 -25.41
CA LEU A 84 -5.46 22.20 -25.58
C LEU A 84 -5.38 22.59 -27.04
N LEU A 85 -4.88 21.73 -27.92
CA LEU A 85 -4.92 21.93 -29.37
C LEU A 85 -6.37 22.02 -29.86
N CYS A 86 -7.26 21.15 -29.41
CA CYS A 86 -8.68 21.23 -29.74
C CYS A 86 -9.27 22.58 -29.31
N TYR A 87 -9.04 23.03 -28.08
CA TYR A 87 -9.51 24.33 -27.59
C TYR A 87 -8.95 25.51 -28.39
N LEU A 88 -7.66 25.49 -28.69
CA LEU A 88 -7.00 26.54 -29.44
C LEU A 88 -7.57 26.67 -30.85
N PHE A 89 -7.91 25.57 -31.50
CA PHE A 89 -8.38 25.56 -32.90
C PHE A 89 -9.88 25.77 -33.02
N THR A 90 -10.68 25.22 -32.13
CA THR A 90 -12.15 25.26 -32.27
C THR A 90 -12.79 26.30 -31.37
N GLY A 91 -12.15 26.70 -30.29
CA GLY A 91 -12.74 27.51 -29.23
C GLY A 91 -13.85 26.79 -28.46
N HIS A 92 -14.10 25.50 -28.75
CA HIS A 92 -15.05 24.68 -28.05
C HIS A 92 -14.33 23.93 -26.91
N ASN A 93 -14.94 23.93 -25.74
CA ASN A 93 -14.52 23.21 -24.57
C ASN A 93 -15.32 21.89 -24.38
N GLU A 94 -16.12 21.52 -25.37
CA GLU A 94 -16.78 20.21 -25.41
C GLU A 94 -15.74 19.10 -25.48
N GLY A 95 -15.80 18.17 -24.53
CA GLY A 95 -14.82 17.09 -24.38
C GLY A 95 -13.60 17.44 -23.53
N PHE A 96 -13.47 18.69 -23.10
CA PHE A 96 -12.54 19.02 -22.02
C PHE A 96 -13.07 18.46 -20.70
N PRO A 97 -12.20 17.90 -19.85
CA PRO A 97 -12.59 17.60 -18.49
C PRO A 97 -13.19 18.87 -17.85
N THR A 98 -14.27 18.71 -17.09
CA THR A 98 -15.04 19.82 -16.50
C THR A 98 -14.24 20.77 -15.60
N TYR A 99 -13.02 20.37 -15.21
CA TYR A 99 -12.05 21.17 -14.46
C TYR A 99 -11.20 22.10 -15.36
N LEU A 100 -11.26 21.97 -16.69
CA LEU A 100 -10.56 22.82 -17.64
C LEU A 100 -11.51 23.89 -18.18
N LYS A 101 -11.94 24.80 -17.34
CA LYS A 101 -12.63 26.00 -17.82
C LYS A 101 -11.61 26.95 -18.49
N PRO A 102 -12.04 27.73 -19.50
CA PRO A 102 -11.14 28.60 -20.26
C PRO A 102 -10.33 29.59 -19.44
N LEU A 103 -10.77 29.96 -18.26
CA LEU A 103 -10.12 30.89 -17.31
C LEU A 103 -9.43 30.17 -16.15
N GLU A 104 -9.64 28.87 -15.98
CA GLU A 104 -8.98 28.09 -14.96
C GLU A 104 -7.71 27.51 -15.58
N ILE A 105 -6.58 28.00 -15.16
CA ILE A 105 -5.29 27.34 -15.39
C ILE A 105 -5.48 25.92 -14.86
N PRO A 106 -5.24 24.88 -15.72
CA PRO A 106 -5.40 23.51 -15.25
C PRO A 106 -4.53 23.32 -14.03
N LYS A 107 -5.18 23.10 -12.87
CA LYS A 107 -4.44 22.69 -11.70
C LYS A 107 -3.74 21.39 -12.10
N PRO A 108 -2.40 21.33 -12.04
CA PRO A 108 -1.69 20.11 -12.38
C PRO A 108 -2.31 18.98 -11.58
N ASN A 109 -2.56 17.83 -12.21
CA ASN A 109 -3.13 16.69 -11.53
C ASN A 109 -2.24 16.35 -10.32
N PRO A 110 -2.72 16.52 -9.07
CA PRO A 110 -1.93 16.24 -7.89
C PRO A 110 -1.45 14.78 -7.82
N ASP A 111 -2.03 13.89 -8.62
CA ASP A 111 -1.68 12.48 -8.70
C ASP A 111 -0.52 12.17 -9.62
N SER A 112 -0.07 13.14 -10.39
CA SER A 112 1.03 12.88 -11.31
C SER A 112 2.38 13.05 -10.59
N ASP A 113 3.32 12.14 -10.86
CA ASP A 113 4.75 12.30 -10.55
C ASP A 113 5.28 13.68 -11.00
N TYR A 114 4.64 14.25 -12.00
CA TYR A 114 4.91 15.55 -12.58
C TYR A 114 4.57 16.69 -11.62
N PHE A 115 3.42 16.63 -10.94
CA PHE A 115 2.99 17.64 -9.97
C PHE A 115 4.00 17.78 -8.82
N TYR A 116 4.39 16.65 -8.21
CA TYR A 116 5.36 16.66 -7.13
C TYR A 116 6.75 17.06 -7.58
N LYS A 117 7.16 16.68 -8.79
CA LYS A 117 8.41 17.16 -9.40
C LYS A 117 8.37 18.67 -9.65
N HIS A 118 7.20 19.23 -9.96
CA HIS A 118 7.04 20.67 -10.13
C HIS A 118 7.17 21.43 -8.81
N ILE A 119 6.41 21.05 -7.79
CA ILE A 119 6.52 21.69 -6.46
C ILE A 119 7.94 21.51 -5.89
N LYS A 120 8.54 20.34 -6.06
CA LYS A 120 9.93 20.10 -5.65
C LYS A 120 10.91 21.02 -6.36
N ARG A 121 10.73 21.24 -7.66
CA ARG A 121 11.54 22.19 -8.43
C ARG A 121 11.33 23.63 -7.96
N GLU A 122 10.11 24.01 -7.59
CA GLU A 122 9.82 25.33 -7.05
C GLU A 122 10.36 25.53 -5.64
N LEU A 123 10.43 24.47 -4.84
CA LEU A 123 11.15 24.47 -3.57
C LEU A 123 12.65 24.67 -3.75
N GLU A 124 13.25 23.99 -4.74
CA GLU A 124 14.67 24.13 -5.08
C GLU A 124 15.02 25.55 -5.59
N ARG A 125 14.02 26.28 -6.06
CA ARG A 125 14.14 27.69 -6.54
C ARG A 125 13.74 28.73 -5.50
N ASP A 126 13.41 28.32 -4.27
CA ASP A 126 12.85 29.18 -3.22
C ASP A 126 11.60 29.97 -3.65
N ALA A 127 10.87 29.45 -4.64
CA ALA A 127 9.67 30.09 -5.18
C ALA A 127 8.37 29.62 -4.48
N ALA A 128 8.39 28.46 -3.83
CA ALA A 128 7.22 27.88 -3.19
C ALA A 128 6.85 28.60 -1.88
N ILE A 129 5.59 28.95 -1.76
CA ILE A 129 4.99 29.59 -0.58
C ILE A 129 3.92 28.67 -0.02
N PHE A 130 3.98 28.46 1.28
CA PHE A 130 3.01 27.63 2.01
C PHE A 130 2.20 28.53 2.95
N ARG A 131 0.88 28.37 2.92
CA ARG A 131 -0.04 29.04 3.85
C ARG A 131 -0.90 28.01 4.55
N ASN A 132 -1.00 28.08 5.86
CA ASN A 132 -1.94 27.26 6.62
C ASN A 132 -3.37 27.77 6.36
N GLU A 133 -4.24 26.90 5.93
CA GLU A 133 -5.66 27.18 5.67
C GLU A 133 -6.54 26.08 6.25
N GLU A 134 -7.81 26.39 6.41
CA GLU A 134 -8.86 25.45 6.79
C GLU A 134 -9.97 25.51 5.73
N GLN A 135 -10.23 24.41 5.04
CA GLN A 135 -11.30 24.28 4.06
C GLN A 135 -12.24 23.14 4.49
N ASP A 136 -13.55 23.41 4.55
CA ASP A 136 -14.56 22.43 4.95
C ASP A 136 -14.28 21.73 6.30
N GLY A 137 -13.70 22.46 7.27
CA GLY A 137 -13.34 21.93 8.59
C GLY A 137 -12.06 21.11 8.60
N ILE A 138 -11.36 21.01 7.48
CA ILE A 138 -10.07 20.29 7.35
C ILE A 138 -8.93 21.32 7.37
N LYS A 139 -8.03 21.16 8.34
CA LYS A 139 -6.79 21.95 8.40
C LYS A 139 -5.77 21.41 7.42
N GLY A 140 -5.14 22.30 6.65
CA GLY A 140 -4.18 21.90 5.64
C GLY A 140 -3.26 23.06 5.23
N THR A 141 -2.56 22.86 4.13
CA THR A 141 -1.60 23.83 3.58
C THR A 141 -1.99 24.18 2.15
N HIS A 142 -2.17 25.44 1.89
CA HIS A 142 -2.29 25.99 0.54
C HIS A 142 -0.90 26.26 -0.03
N VAL A 143 -0.62 25.76 -1.23
CA VAL A 143 0.68 25.86 -1.88
C VAL A 143 0.59 26.77 -3.09
N MET A 144 1.46 27.75 -3.12
CA MET A 144 1.63 28.67 -4.24
C MET A 144 3.11 28.75 -4.63
N ALA A 145 3.42 29.06 -5.87
CA ALA A 145 4.77 29.47 -6.25
C ALA A 145 4.75 30.93 -6.71
N LYS A 146 5.67 31.75 -6.18
CA LYS A 146 5.78 33.17 -6.52
C LYS A 146 7.00 33.41 -7.39
N TYR A 147 6.77 34.11 -8.49
CA TYR A 147 7.82 34.52 -9.42
C TYR A 147 7.86 36.05 -9.52
N PRO A 148 8.93 36.65 -10.08
CA PRO A 148 9.01 38.08 -10.29
C PRO A 148 7.83 38.71 -11.06
N PHE A 149 7.15 37.89 -11.86
CA PHE A 149 6.07 38.32 -12.75
C PHE A 149 4.74 37.57 -12.52
N GLY A 150 4.48 37.02 -11.30
CA GLY A 150 3.23 36.42 -10.92
C GLY A 150 3.30 35.23 -9.99
N SER A 151 2.18 34.51 -9.84
CA SER A 151 2.09 33.33 -8.96
C SER A 151 1.35 32.18 -9.62
N ILE A 152 1.77 30.95 -9.31
CA ILE A 152 1.05 29.73 -9.64
C ILE A 152 0.38 29.25 -8.36
N ASP A 153 -0.91 28.95 -8.42
CA ASP A 153 -1.66 28.35 -7.32
C ASP A 153 -1.72 26.83 -7.54
N TYR A 154 -1.09 26.05 -6.64
CA TYR A 154 -1.13 24.61 -6.64
C TYR A 154 -2.31 24.05 -5.84
N GLY A 155 -3.03 24.90 -5.10
CA GLY A 155 -4.22 24.54 -4.36
C GLY A 155 -3.95 24.10 -2.92
N PHE A 156 -5.05 23.63 -2.31
CA PHE A 156 -5.08 23.20 -0.92
C PHE A 156 -4.73 21.71 -0.76
N PHE A 157 -3.90 21.40 0.21
CA PHE A 157 -3.52 20.06 0.62
C PHE A 157 -3.94 19.83 2.07
N PRO A 158 -4.67 18.75 2.39
CA PRO A 158 -5.09 18.43 3.75
C PRO A 158 -3.93 17.86 4.59
N LEU A 159 -2.77 18.50 4.51
CA LEU A 159 -1.53 18.14 5.20
C LEU A 159 -0.94 19.38 5.85
N THR A 160 -0.29 19.24 7.00
CA THR A 160 0.52 20.32 7.55
C THR A 160 1.67 20.65 6.60
N GLN A 161 2.21 21.85 6.67
CA GLN A 161 3.38 22.23 5.86
C GLN A 161 4.54 21.24 6.05
N ALA A 162 4.79 20.81 7.29
CA ALA A 162 5.86 19.82 7.58
C ALA A 162 5.60 18.48 6.90
N ASP A 163 4.37 17.97 6.97
CA ASP A 163 3.99 16.70 6.34
C ASP A 163 4.04 16.77 4.82
N LEU A 164 3.62 17.91 4.26
CA LEU A 164 3.71 18.13 2.83
C LEU A 164 5.17 18.17 2.36
N LEU A 165 6.07 18.82 3.09
CA LEU A 165 7.50 18.85 2.78
C LEU A 165 8.12 17.45 2.86
N VAL A 166 7.74 16.65 3.86
CA VAL A 166 8.17 15.25 3.97
C VAL A 166 7.64 14.43 2.79
N THR A 167 6.39 14.64 2.42
CA THR A 167 5.76 13.96 1.26
C THR A 167 6.47 14.31 -0.05
N LEU A 168 6.78 15.59 -0.26
CA LEU A 168 7.49 16.06 -1.45
C LEU A 168 8.93 15.54 -1.52
N ALA A 169 9.57 15.35 -0.38
CA ALA A 169 10.93 14.81 -0.31
C ALA A 169 10.97 13.29 -0.45
N SER A 170 9.85 12.59 -0.21
CA SER A 170 9.78 11.13 -0.34
C SER A 170 9.81 10.70 -1.81
N THR A 171 10.35 9.50 -2.09
CA THR A 171 10.34 8.89 -3.43
C THR A 171 8.96 8.39 -3.84
N THR A 172 8.03 8.32 -2.90
CA THR A 172 6.66 7.85 -3.10
C THR A 172 5.70 8.95 -2.66
N PRO A 173 5.16 9.76 -3.58
CA PRO A 173 4.18 10.78 -3.23
C PRO A 173 2.89 10.11 -2.74
N TYR A 174 2.46 10.43 -1.52
CA TYR A 174 1.14 10.07 -1.03
C TYR A 174 0.16 11.13 -1.53
N VAL A 175 -0.58 10.76 -2.53
CA VAL A 175 -1.50 11.67 -3.19
C VAL A 175 -2.88 11.47 -2.63
N TYR A 176 -3.47 12.51 -2.06
CA TYR A 176 -4.91 12.60 -1.93
C TYR A 176 -5.49 12.94 -3.30
N SER A 177 -5.69 11.92 -4.14
CA SER A 177 -6.20 12.14 -5.45
C SER A 177 -7.69 12.42 -5.41
N PHE A 178 -8.07 13.57 -5.95
CA PHE A 178 -9.42 13.82 -6.45
C PHE A 178 -9.62 13.22 -7.86
N VAL A 179 -8.85 12.21 -8.23
CA VAL A 179 -9.16 11.43 -9.42
C VAL A 179 -10.58 10.91 -9.22
N ALA A 180 -11.38 10.99 -10.27
CA ALA A 180 -12.68 10.36 -10.35
C ALA A 180 -12.51 8.86 -10.08
N THR A 181 -12.41 8.54 -8.82
CA THR A 181 -12.20 7.20 -8.29
C THR A 181 -13.56 6.54 -8.28
N THR A 182 -13.99 6.12 -9.44
CA THR A 182 -14.96 5.06 -9.53
C THR A 182 -14.25 3.86 -8.93
N ILE A 183 -14.69 3.41 -7.75
CA ILE A 183 -14.31 2.09 -7.28
C ILE A 183 -14.83 1.17 -8.36
N PRO A 184 -13.96 0.43 -9.07
CA PRO A 184 -14.43 -0.39 -10.16
C PRO A 184 -15.42 -1.40 -9.60
N ASP A 185 -16.62 -1.38 -10.10
CA ASP A 185 -17.59 -2.43 -9.84
C ASP A 185 -17.18 -3.61 -10.73
N LEU A 186 -16.39 -4.52 -10.16
CA LEU A 186 -15.92 -5.71 -10.85
C LEU A 186 -16.99 -6.79 -10.87
N GLN A 187 -18.08 -6.62 -10.10
CA GLN A 187 -19.15 -7.59 -9.97
C GLN A 187 -20.28 -7.28 -10.97
N ASN A 188 -20.53 -8.20 -11.88
CA ASN A 188 -21.74 -8.21 -12.71
C ASN A 188 -22.83 -8.99 -11.96
N ASN A 189 -23.49 -8.35 -11.00
CA ASN A 189 -24.63 -9.00 -10.38
C ASN A 189 -25.80 -9.06 -11.37
N LYS A 190 -26.14 -10.27 -11.82
CA LYS A 190 -27.29 -10.54 -12.69
C LYS A 190 -28.49 -11.11 -11.93
N LEU A 191 -28.29 -11.52 -10.68
CA LEU A 191 -29.34 -12.12 -9.87
C LEU A 191 -30.32 -11.06 -9.36
N PRO A 192 -31.65 -11.36 -9.33
CA PRO A 192 -32.64 -10.47 -8.74
C PRO A 192 -32.35 -10.23 -7.27
N ILE A 193 -32.49 -8.97 -6.83
CA ILE A 193 -32.33 -8.57 -5.44
C ILE A 193 -33.69 -8.32 -4.82
N GLU A 194 -33.98 -9.00 -3.70
CA GLU A 194 -35.15 -8.80 -2.86
C GLU A 194 -34.70 -8.21 -1.52
N GLU A 195 -35.26 -7.11 -1.07
CA GLU A 195 -34.93 -6.52 0.23
C GLU A 195 -35.93 -6.92 1.31
N ARG A 196 -35.46 -7.20 2.53
CA ARG A 196 -36.26 -7.49 3.72
C ARG A 196 -35.75 -6.66 4.88
N ASP A 197 -36.66 -5.96 5.54
CA ASP A 197 -36.33 -5.11 6.67
C ASP A 197 -36.16 -5.91 7.96
N ILE A 198 -35.21 -5.44 8.80
CA ILE A 198 -35.00 -5.99 10.16
C ILE A 198 -34.84 -4.84 11.14
N ALA A 199 -35.55 -4.87 12.27
CA ALA A 199 -35.44 -3.88 13.32
C ALA A 199 -34.33 -4.22 14.33
N ALA A 200 -33.92 -3.25 15.14
CA ALA A 200 -32.93 -3.46 16.19
C ALA A 200 -33.39 -4.56 17.17
N GLY A 201 -32.49 -5.51 17.47
CA GLY A 201 -32.75 -6.63 18.36
C GLY A 201 -33.56 -7.78 17.75
N GLN A 202 -34.01 -7.67 16.51
CA GLN A 202 -34.63 -8.77 15.78
C GLN A 202 -33.56 -9.68 15.13
N HIS A 203 -33.93 -10.94 14.91
CA HIS A 203 -33.15 -11.93 14.23
C HIS A 203 -33.87 -12.45 12.97
N LEU A 204 -33.19 -13.28 12.15
CA LEU A 204 -33.75 -13.78 10.90
C LEU A 204 -35.00 -14.65 11.07
N ASP A 205 -35.23 -15.22 12.25
CA ASP A 205 -36.47 -15.93 12.58
C ASP A 205 -37.72 -15.01 12.61
N SER A 206 -37.53 -13.71 12.76
CA SER A 206 -38.62 -12.71 12.59
C SER A 206 -38.94 -12.44 11.11
N VAL A 207 -38.01 -12.74 10.18
CA VAL A 207 -38.16 -12.52 8.74
C VAL A 207 -38.56 -13.79 8.01
N PHE A 208 -37.99 -14.94 8.43
CA PHE A 208 -38.20 -16.25 7.80
C PHE A 208 -38.55 -17.30 8.86
N LYS A 209 -39.48 -18.19 8.51
CA LYS A 209 -39.72 -19.41 9.30
C LYS A 209 -38.58 -20.43 9.11
N GLU A 210 -38.07 -20.53 7.90
CA GLU A 210 -36.93 -21.35 7.49
C GLU A 210 -36.21 -20.62 6.35
N ILE A 211 -34.90 -20.90 6.17
CA ILE A 211 -34.11 -20.28 5.07
C ILE A 211 -34.71 -20.72 3.73
N PRO A 212 -35.07 -19.79 2.84
CA PRO A 212 -35.62 -20.11 1.53
C PRO A 212 -34.61 -20.84 0.63
N THR A 213 -35.11 -21.73 -0.22
CA THR A 213 -34.26 -22.41 -1.21
C THR A 213 -33.89 -21.51 -2.39
N ASN A 214 -32.80 -21.82 -3.08
CA ASN A 214 -32.24 -21.06 -4.21
C ASN A 214 -32.04 -19.57 -3.89
N THR A 215 -31.49 -19.31 -2.71
CA THR A 215 -31.22 -17.93 -2.27
C THR A 215 -29.78 -17.74 -1.83
N ILE A 216 -29.27 -16.52 -2.04
CA ILE A 216 -28.07 -16.00 -1.39
C ILE A 216 -28.54 -14.93 -0.40
N ILE A 217 -28.41 -15.19 0.90
CA ILE A 217 -28.84 -14.23 1.92
C ILE A 217 -27.65 -13.32 2.27
N ASP A 218 -27.80 -12.04 1.91
CA ASP A 218 -26.95 -10.97 2.39
C ASP A 218 -27.48 -10.50 3.76
N LYS A 219 -26.81 -10.96 4.82
CA LYS A 219 -27.16 -10.60 6.20
C LYS A 219 -26.91 -9.12 6.51
N THR A 220 -26.07 -8.43 5.72
CA THR A 220 -25.61 -7.04 5.91
C THR A 220 -24.84 -6.84 7.25
N ILE A 221 -25.33 -7.43 8.33
CA ILE A 221 -24.74 -7.38 9.66
C ILE A 221 -24.44 -8.79 10.18
N CYS A 222 -23.36 -8.92 10.95
CA CYS A 222 -22.99 -10.17 11.58
C CYS A 222 -23.94 -10.47 12.78
N GLY A 223 -24.19 -11.77 13.02
CA GLY A 223 -24.89 -12.21 14.25
C GLY A 223 -26.40 -12.17 14.20
N VAL A 224 -27.04 -11.96 13.03
CA VAL A 224 -28.52 -11.98 12.91
C VAL A 224 -29.13 -13.37 12.93
N GLY A 225 -28.36 -14.44 13.17
CA GLY A 225 -28.89 -15.77 13.51
C GLY A 225 -29.25 -16.66 12.32
N ALA A 226 -28.59 -16.55 11.16
CA ALA A 226 -28.84 -17.44 10.02
C ALA A 226 -28.56 -18.92 10.32
N THR A 227 -27.38 -19.23 10.85
CA THR A 227 -27.00 -20.58 11.27
C THR A 227 -27.93 -21.08 12.37
N TRP A 228 -28.30 -20.23 13.33
CA TRP A 228 -29.24 -20.55 14.41
C TRP A 228 -30.61 -20.95 13.85
N LEU A 229 -31.13 -20.18 12.88
CA LEU A 229 -32.43 -20.46 12.24
C LEU A 229 -32.43 -21.84 11.58
N GLU A 230 -31.35 -22.22 10.87
CA GLU A 230 -31.26 -23.50 10.21
C GLU A 230 -31.10 -24.67 11.22
N ILE A 231 -30.32 -24.46 12.29
CA ILE A 231 -30.18 -25.46 13.36
C ILE A 231 -31.55 -25.81 13.99
N HIS A 232 -32.44 -24.83 14.15
CA HIS A 232 -33.74 -24.97 14.79
C HIS A 232 -34.89 -25.31 13.80
N SER A 233 -34.60 -25.33 12.49
CA SER A 233 -35.56 -25.74 11.49
C SER A 233 -35.96 -27.20 11.64
N LYS A 234 -37.19 -27.59 11.17
CA LYS A 234 -37.73 -28.94 11.30
C LYS A 234 -37.29 -29.92 10.20
N ARG A 235 -36.38 -29.49 9.33
CA ARG A 235 -35.86 -30.31 8.22
C ARG A 235 -34.47 -30.86 8.53
N ASN A 236 -34.07 -31.92 7.83
CA ASN A 236 -32.68 -32.38 7.82
C ASN A 236 -31.80 -31.38 7.11
N SER A 237 -30.62 -31.13 7.65
CA SER A 237 -29.73 -30.11 7.07
C SER A 237 -28.26 -30.51 7.10
N ILE A 238 -27.55 -30.13 6.03
CA ILE A 238 -26.09 -30.14 5.98
C ILE A 238 -25.66 -28.68 5.93
N ILE A 239 -24.93 -28.24 6.92
CA ILE A 239 -24.42 -26.86 7.05
C ILE A 239 -22.92 -26.93 6.77
N ILE A 240 -22.48 -26.30 5.68
CA ILE A 240 -21.07 -26.15 5.35
C ILE A 240 -20.57 -24.91 6.09
N GLU A 241 -19.63 -25.12 7.01
CA GLU A 241 -18.98 -24.06 7.78
C GLU A 241 -17.47 -24.13 7.51
N PRO A 242 -16.86 -23.13 6.89
CA PRO A 242 -15.44 -23.15 6.52
C PRO A 242 -14.47 -23.28 7.72
N ASN A 243 -14.92 -22.93 8.94
CA ASN A 243 -14.07 -22.79 10.11
C ASN A 243 -14.39 -23.81 11.21
N VAL A 244 -13.42 -24.68 11.54
CA VAL A 244 -13.55 -25.70 12.59
C VAL A 244 -13.95 -25.13 13.97
N PRO A 245 -13.38 -23.99 14.47
CA PRO A 245 -13.76 -23.47 15.78
C PRO A 245 -15.25 -23.13 15.90
N VAL A 246 -15.88 -22.68 14.82
CA VAL A 246 -17.33 -22.38 14.80
C VAL A 246 -18.12 -23.68 14.96
N ILE A 247 -17.73 -24.75 14.27
CA ILE A 247 -18.39 -26.06 14.37
C ILE A 247 -18.32 -26.58 15.80
N ILE A 248 -17.13 -26.55 16.41
CA ILE A 248 -16.92 -26.97 17.81
C ILE A 248 -17.80 -26.17 18.76
N GLY A 249 -17.80 -24.84 18.64
CA GLY A 249 -18.63 -23.98 19.48
C GLY A 249 -20.13 -24.24 19.33
N LYS A 250 -20.61 -24.52 18.12
CA LYS A 250 -22.02 -24.82 17.85
C LYS A 250 -22.40 -26.22 18.34
N GLU A 251 -21.54 -27.23 18.20
CA GLU A 251 -21.76 -28.56 18.71
C GLU A 251 -21.87 -28.57 20.25
N GLN A 252 -21.07 -27.75 20.95
CA GLN A 252 -21.15 -27.55 22.40
C GLN A 252 -22.45 -26.86 22.85
N GLN A 253 -22.93 -25.89 22.09
CA GLN A 253 -24.15 -25.13 22.40
C GLN A 253 -25.44 -25.87 22.02
N HIS A 254 -25.39 -26.72 21.01
CA HIS A 254 -26.53 -27.43 20.43
C HIS A 254 -26.24 -28.93 20.32
N PRO A 255 -26.64 -29.77 21.32
CA PRO A 255 -26.31 -31.21 21.35
C PRO A 255 -26.88 -32.04 20.20
N ASN A 256 -27.85 -31.49 19.46
CA ASN A 256 -28.44 -32.12 18.27
C ASN A 256 -27.59 -31.98 17.00
N ILE A 257 -26.50 -31.21 17.04
CA ILE A 257 -25.58 -31.04 15.90
C ILE A 257 -24.57 -32.21 15.90
N ILE A 258 -24.33 -32.74 14.74
CA ILE A 258 -23.23 -33.67 14.46
C ILE A 258 -22.12 -32.90 13.76
N GLY A 259 -21.06 -32.49 14.47
CA GLY A 259 -19.88 -31.83 13.92
C GLY A 259 -19.00 -32.87 13.17
N VAL A 260 -18.61 -32.57 11.94
CA VAL A 260 -17.75 -33.41 11.09
C VAL A 260 -16.57 -32.59 10.57
N TYR A 261 -15.41 -32.75 11.19
CA TYR A 261 -14.19 -32.01 10.89
C TYR A 261 -12.94 -32.82 11.26
N GLY A 262 -11.80 -32.39 10.72
CA GLY A 262 -10.48 -32.98 11.02
C GLY A 262 -10.37 -34.46 10.55
N GLU A 263 -9.22 -35.07 10.84
CA GLU A 263 -8.92 -36.46 10.39
C GLU A 263 -9.54 -37.54 11.30
N THR A 264 -9.82 -37.23 12.53
CA THR A 264 -10.30 -38.21 13.55
C THR A 264 -11.72 -38.68 13.32
N MET A 265 -12.58 -37.89 12.66
CA MET A 265 -13.94 -38.23 12.34
C MET A 265 -14.00 -39.04 11.03
N SER A 266 -14.36 -40.33 11.09
CA SER A 266 -14.54 -41.17 9.91
C SER A 266 -16.00 -41.22 9.41
N ALA A 267 -16.22 -41.59 8.16
CA ALA A 267 -17.58 -41.77 7.62
C ALA A 267 -18.40 -42.81 8.38
N ALA A 268 -17.76 -43.83 8.95
CA ALA A 268 -18.44 -44.83 9.78
C ALA A 268 -18.97 -44.23 11.11
N MET A 269 -18.17 -43.37 11.74
CA MET A 269 -18.60 -42.65 12.94
C MET A 269 -19.75 -41.69 12.65
N VAL A 270 -19.68 -40.97 11.52
CA VAL A 270 -20.77 -40.08 11.08
C VAL A 270 -22.05 -40.89 10.86
N LYS A 271 -21.96 -42.05 10.16
CA LYS A 271 -23.06 -42.95 9.93
C LYS A 271 -23.70 -43.43 11.24
N GLN A 272 -22.89 -43.84 12.21
CA GLN A 272 -23.37 -44.26 13.53
C GLN A 272 -24.14 -43.11 14.21
N ARG A 273 -23.55 -41.91 14.30
CA ARG A 273 -24.19 -40.75 14.96
C ARG A 273 -25.51 -40.35 14.28
N ILE A 274 -25.60 -40.46 12.93
CA ILE A 274 -26.85 -40.21 12.21
C ILE A 274 -27.90 -41.23 12.61
N SER A 275 -27.55 -42.52 12.72
CA SER A 275 -28.49 -43.61 13.06
C SER A 275 -29.01 -43.54 14.50
N GLU A 276 -28.31 -42.84 15.38
CA GLU A 276 -28.69 -42.62 16.78
C GLU A 276 -29.64 -41.41 17.00
N GLN A 277 -29.82 -40.57 15.97
CA GLN A 277 -30.67 -39.38 16.07
C GLN A 277 -32.16 -39.71 16.02
N THR A 278 -32.94 -39.07 16.89
CA THR A 278 -34.41 -39.27 16.99
C THR A 278 -35.23 -38.07 16.48
N GLY A 279 -34.65 -37.21 15.69
CA GLY A 279 -35.30 -36.04 15.12
C GLY A 279 -34.62 -35.58 13.84
N PRO A 280 -34.86 -34.33 13.41
CA PRO A 280 -34.15 -33.76 12.25
C PRO A 280 -32.63 -33.83 12.43
N VAL A 281 -31.95 -34.42 11.47
CA VAL A 281 -30.49 -34.58 11.49
C VAL A 281 -29.82 -33.25 11.08
N LYS A 282 -28.96 -32.72 11.93
CA LYS A 282 -28.17 -31.46 11.68
C LYS A 282 -26.69 -31.82 11.58
N LEU A 283 -26.21 -31.87 10.36
CA LEU A 283 -24.77 -32.11 10.08
C LEU A 283 -24.07 -30.80 9.83
N MET A 284 -23.05 -30.48 10.61
CA MET A 284 -22.21 -29.29 10.38
C MET A 284 -20.80 -29.76 10.02
N THR A 285 -20.30 -29.34 8.85
CA THR A 285 -19.04 -29.88 8.33
C THR A 285 -18.19 -28.84 7.64
N THR A 286 -16.86 -29.01 7.68
CA THR A 286 -15.98 -28.24 6.81
C THR A 286 -16.06 -28.72 5.36
N PRO A 287 -15.73 -27.86 4.36
CA PRO A 287 -15.65 -28.30 2.97
C PRO A 287 -14.75 -29.53 2.77
N ASP A 288 -13.59 -29.56 3.43
CA ASP A 288 -12.65 -30.68 3.35
C ASP A 288 -13.22 -32.00 3.90
N SER A 289 -14.08 -31.92 4.91
CA SER A 289 -14.71 -33.09 5.53
C SER A 289 -16.08 -33.46 4.92
N TYR A 290 -16.62 -32.63 4.04
CA TYR A 290 -17.91 -32.88 3.35
C TYR A 290 -17.99 -34.25 2.68
N PRO A 291 -16.95 -34.79 1.99
CA PRO A 291 -17.02 -36.13 1.41
C PRO A 291 -17.33 -37.25 2.43
N LYS A 292 -16.93 -37.09 3.71
CA LYS A 292 -17.22 -38.05 4.78
C LYS A 292 -18.71 -38.10 5.10
N VAL A 293 -19.36 -36.91 5.11
CA VAL A 293 -20.81 -36.75 5.29
C VAL A 293 -21.54 -37.48 4.16
N ILE A 294 -21.18 -37.20 2.93
CA ILE A 294 -21.83 -37.78 1.75
C ILE A 294 -21.65 -39.33 1.71
N ASN A 295 -20.44 -39.80 2.04
CA ASN A 295 -20.19 -41.25 2.14
C ASN A 295 -21.05 -41.94 3.21
N ALA A 296 -21.22 -41.29 4.37
CA ALA A 296 -22.07 -41.81 5.44
C ALA A 296 -23.56 -41.92 4.99
N LEU A 297 -24.08 -40.86 4.36
CA LEU A 297 -25.45 -40.81 3.84
C LEU A 297 -25.70 -41.83 2.73
N LYS A 298 -24.73 -42.03 1.84
CA LYS A 298 -24.78 -43.08 0.80
C LYS A 298 -24.78 -44.47 1.40
N GLN A 299 -23.98 -44.74 2.44
CA GLN A 299 -23.97 -46.05 3.14
C GLN A 299 -25.29 -46.33 3.87
N LEU A 300 -25.99 -45.28 4.29
CA LEU A 300 -27.33 -45.36 4.88
C LEU A 300 -28.45 -45.47 3.83
N ARG A 301 -28.10 -45.32 2.55
CA ARG A 301 -29.04 -45.31 1.42
C ARG A 301 -30.09 -44.18 1.53
N ILE A 302 -29.72 -43.06 2.13
CA ILE A 302 -30.56 -41.88 2.26
C ILE A 302 -30.52 -41.09 0.95
N PRO A 303 -31.64 -40.67 0.38
CA PRO A 303 -31.69 -39.83 -0.84
C PRO A 303 -31.40 -38.37 -0.45
N TYR A 304 -30.18 -38.09 0.04
CA TYR A 304 -29.79 -36.84 0.65
C TYR A 304 -29.96 -35.62 -0.25
N LEU A 305 -29.86 -35.73 -1.56
CA LEU A 305 -30.09 -34.64 -2.51
C LEU A 305 -31.54 -34.10 -2.47
N GLN A 306 -32.51 -34.91 -2.08
CA GLN A 306 -33.90 -34.53 -1.93
C GLN A 306 -34.29 -34.24 -0.47
N ASP A 307 -33.76 -35.05 0.47
CA ASP A 307 -34.23 -35.06 1.86
C ASP A 307 -33.49 -34.07 2.77
N TYR A 308 -32.35 -33.54 2.31
CA TYR A 308 -31.58 -32.58 3.08
C TYR A 308 -31.56 -31.19 2.44
N PHE A 309 -31.57 -30.19 3.28
CA PHE A 309 -31.27 -28.83 2.91
C PHE A 309 -29.76 -28.61 3.02
N LEU A 310 -29.12 -28.06 1.96
CA LEU A 310 -27.71 -27.73 2.01
C LEU A 310 -27.55 -26.22 2.19
N LEU A 311 -27.01 -25.83 3.34
CA LEU A 311 -26.68 -24.45 3.62
C LEU A 311 -25.16 -24.23 3.54
N PHE A 312 -24.73 -23.24 2.77
CA PHE A 312 -23.35 -22.79 2.79
C PHE A 312 -23.27 -21.49 3.61
N ASP A 313 -22.71 -21.58 4.83
CA ASP A 313 -22.53 -20.41 5.71
C ASP A 313 -21.18 -19.76 5.43
N GLU A 314 -21.03 -18.45 5.67
CA GLU A 314 -19.88 -17.62 5.33
C GLU A 314 -19.38 -17.86 3.90
N CYS A 315 -20.33 -17.79 2.94
CA CYS A 315 -20.11 -18.21 1.55
C CYS A 315 -19.11 -17.32 0.78
N GLU A 316 -18.82 -16.09 1.24
CA GLU A 316 -17.79 -15.23 0.69
C GLU A 316 -16.41 -15.90 0.70
N LYS A 317 -16.17 -16.81 1.64
CA LYS A 317 -14.89 -17.53 1.74
C LYS A 317 -14.62 -18.46 0.57
N ILE A 318 -15.66 -18.96 -0.09
CA ILE A 318 -15.48 -19.79 -1.27
C ILE A 318 -14.72 -19.03 -2.36
N VAL A 319 -14.99 -17.72 -2.47
CA VAL A 319 -14.28 -16.85 -3.41
C VAL A 319 -12.97 -16.35 -2.80
N ALA A 320 -13.00 -15.86 -1.55
CA ALA A 320 -11.86 -15.20 -0.93
C ALA A 320 -10.67 -16.15 -0.66
N GLU A 321 -10.91 -17.46 -0.45
CA GLU A 321 -9.89 -18.42 -0.03
C GLU A 321 -9.54 -19.49 -1.10
N VAL A 322 -10.18 -19.48 -2.28
CA VAL A 322 -10.04 -20.56 -3.27
C VAL A 322 -8.62 -20.68 -3.86
N ASP A 323 -7.84 -19.63 -3.87
CA ASP A 323 -6.48 -19.60 -4.42
C ASP A 323 -5.47 -20.41 -3.57
N TYR A 324 -5.63 -20.42 -2.25
CA TYR A 324 -4.77 -21.17 -1.33
C TYR A 324 -5.48 -22.35 -0.64
N ARG A 325 -6.81 -22.42 -0.71
CA ARG A 325 -7.63 -23.48 -0.13
C ARG A 325 -8.57 -24.06 -1.19
N GLN A 326 -8.00 -24.69 -2.21
CA GLN A 326 -8.76 -25.21 -3.36
C GLN A 326 -9.90 -26.17 -2.96
N HIS A 327 -9.74 -26.96 -1.90
CA HIS A 327 -10.75 -27.87 -1.38
C HIS A 327 -12.01 -27.17 -0.83
N ILE A 328 -12.00 -25.85 -0.67
CA ILE A 328 -13.18 -25.10 -0.20
C ILE A 328 -14.36 -25.23 -1.19
N THR A 329 -14.07 -25.52 -2.46
CA THR A 329 -15.07 -25.72 -3.52
C THR A 329 -15.61 -27.14 -3.63
N LEU A 330 -15.09 -28.11 -2.86
CA LEU A 330 -15.53 -29.52 -2.94
C LEU A 330 -17.05 -29.73 -2.84
N PRO A 331 -17.81 -29.00 -1.99
CA PRO A 331 -19.27 -29.19 -1.92
C PRO A 331 -20.04 -28.59 -3.10
N ILE A 332 -19.42 -27.74 -3.93
CA ILE A 332 -20.12 -26.90 -4.91
C ILE A 332 -20.80 -27.72 -6.01
N ASP A 333 -20.13 -28.73 -6.55
CA ASP A 333 -20.71 -29.56 -7.60
C ASP A 333 -21.98 -30.34 -7.12
N ASP A 334 -22.00 -30.73 -5.86
CA ASP A 334 -23.16 -31.33 -5.23
C ASP A 334 -24.19 -30.29 -4.81
N PHE A 335 -23.75 -29.09 -4.39
CA PHE A 335 -24.65 -28.00 -4.00
C PHE A 335 -25.71 -27.72 -5.06
N PHE A 336 -25.33 -27.65 -6.32
CA PHE A 336 -26.28 -27.44 -7.42
C PHE A 336 -27.18 -28.63 -7.71
N LYS A 337 -26.86 -29.82 -7.19
CA LYS A 337 -27.71 -31.06 -7.34
C LYS A 337 -28.75 -31.17 -6.24
N PHE A 338 -28.58 -30.52 -5.09
CA PHE A 338 -29.57 -30.54 -4.03
C PHE A 338 -30.86 -29.84 -4.48
N ALA A 339 -32.00 -30.45 -4.13
CA ALA A 339 -33.31 -29.87 -4.38
C ALA A 339 -33.52 -28.58 -3.55
N ASN A 340 -33.04 -28.59 -2.32
CA ASN A 340 -33.15 -27.45 -1.40
C ASN A 340 -31.78 -26.99 -0.92
N LYS A 341 -31.44 -25.73 -1.18
CA LYS A 341 -30.14 -25.18 -0.88
C LYS A 341 -30.14 -23.66 -0.78
N ALA A 342 -29.21 -23.10 -0.01
CA ALA A 342 -28.97 -21.68 0.05
C ALA A 342 -27.52 -21.37 0.44
N MET A 343 -27.11 -20.14 0.19
CA MET A 343 -25.88 -19.54 0.66
C MET A 343 -26.20 -18.37 1.58
N VAL A 344 -25.33 -18.12 2.55
CA VAL A 344 -25.54 -17.02 3.50
C VAL A 344 -24.22 -16.41 3.92
N SER A 345 -24.15 -15.09 4.00
CA SER A 345 -23.03 -14.33 4.54
C SER A 345 -23.48 -12.95 5.00
N ALA A 346 -22.68 -12.30 5.85
CA ALA A 346 -22.85 -10.88 6.15
C ALA A 346 -22.30 -10.00 5.02
N THR A 347 -21.43 -10.55 4.20
CA THR A 347 -20.71 -9.86 3.12
C THR A 347 -20.57 -10.77 1.90
N PRO A 348 -21.68 -11.23 1.30
CA PRO A 348 -21.63 -12.18 0.20
C PRO A 348 -20.94 -11.55 -1.02
N ILE A 349 -20.05 -12.32 -1.63
CA ILE A 349 -19.43 -11.98 -2.90
C ILE A 349 -20.27 -12.59 -4.00
N VAL A 350 -20.69 -11.79 -4.97
CA VAL A 350 -21.44 -12.28 -6.13
C VAL A 350 -20.52 -13.14 -7.00
N ILE A 351 -21.05 -14.27 -7.48
CA ILE A 351 -20.32 -15.27 -8.25
C ILE A 351 -20.90 -15.34 -9.65
N ASP A 352 -20.07 -15.14 -10.66
CA ASP A 352 -20.46 -15.19 -12.08
C ASP A 352 -20.59 -16.64 -12.62
N ASP A 353 -21.03 -17.58 -11.78
CA ASP A 353 -21.28 -18.94 -12.18
C ASP A 353 -22.68 -19.05 -12.79
N PRO A 354 -22.84 -19.44 -14.08
CA PRO A 354 -24.13 -19.46 -14.76
C PRO A 354 -25.19 -20.36 -14.10
N ARG A 355 -24.77 -21.37 -13.32
CA ARG A 355 -25.66 -22.29 -12.61
C ARG A 355 -26.57 -21.55 -11.61
N PHE A 356 -26.16 -20.40 -11.09
CA PHE A 356 -27.03 -19.59 -10.23
C PHE A 356 -28.22 -18.99 -11.00
N GLU A 357 -27.98 -18.48 -12.21
CA GLU A 357 -29.04 -17.95 -13.08
C GLU A 357 -29.94 -19.08 -13.60
N GLU A 358 -29.36 -20.21 -14.06
CA GLU A 358 -30.07 -21.38 -14.56
C GLU A 358 -31.03 -21.98 -13.53
N GLN A 359 -30.70 -21.87 -12.24
CA GLN A 359 -31.52 -22.37 -11.14
C GLN A 359 -32.33 -21.27 -10.43
N GLU A 360 -32.47 -20.12 -11.07
CA GLU A 360 -33.32 -19.02 -10.62
C GLU A 360 -32.99 -18.55 -9.19
N PHE A 361 -31.70 -18.48 -8.88
CA PHE A 361 -31.26 -17.91 -7.60
C PHE A 361 -31.59 -16.42 -7.52
N LYS A 362 -31.88 -15.97 -6.30
CA LYS A 362 -32.03 -14.54 -5.97
C LYS A 362 -31.22 -14.19 -4.75
N ILE A 363 -30.83 -12.94 -4.66
CA ILE A 363 -30.20 -12.35 -3.47
C ILE A 363 -31.31 -11.80 -2.58
N ILE A 364 -31.35 -12.20 -1.32
CA ILE A 364 -32.23 -11.59 -0.30
C ILE A 364 -31.34 -10.76 0.60
N LYS A 365 -31.44 -9.43 0.46
CA LYS A 365 -30.68 -8.48 1.26
C LYS A 365 -31.48 -8.08 2.51
N ILE A 366 -30.92 -8.36 3.66
CA ILE A 366 -31.48 -7.95 4.95
C ILE A 366 -31.06 -6.51 5.21
N ARG A 367 -32.04 -5.60 5.27
CA ARG A 367 -31.84 -4.17 5.45
C ARG A 367 -32.15 -3.77 6.90
N PRO A 368 -31.15 -3.40 7.72
CA PRO A 368 -31.40 -2.83 9.03
C PRO A 368 -32.16 -1.51 8.92
N THR A 369 -33.26 -1.35 9.71
CA THR A 369 -34.03 -0.10 9.76
C THR A 369 -33.46 0.91 10.76
N TYR A 370 -32.30 0.66 11.32
CA TYR A 370 -31.59 1.46 12.30
C TYR A 370 -30.15 1.71 11.85
N ASP A 371 -29.51 2.72 12.44
CA ASP A 371 -28.10 3.00 12.19
C ASP A 371 -27.22 1.95 12.87
N TYR A 372 -26.62 1.08 12.10
CA TYR A 372 -25.71 0.04 12.54
C TYR A 372 -24.23 0.40 12.28
N SER A 373 -23.99 1.54 11.65
CA SER A 373 -22.64 1.98 11.31
C SER A 373 -21.78 2.25 12.54
N LYS A 374 -20.48 2.01 12.44
CA LYS A 374 -19.52 2.21 13.51
C LYS A 374 -18.51 3.28 13.11
N GLU A 375 -18.06 4.08 14.06
CA GLU A 375 -16.99 5.04 13.80
C GLU A 375 -15.66 4.32 13.56
N LEU A 376 -15.00 4.66 12.45
CA LEU A 376 -13.70 4.13 12.08
C LEU A 376 -12.71 5.26 11.83
N GLU A 377 -11.60 5.24 12.53
CA GLU A 377 -10.48 6.13 12.28
C GLU A 377 -9.53 5.49 11.27
N LEU A 378 -9.56 5.96 10.02
CA LEU A 378 -8.62 5.55 8.97
C LEU A 378 -7.35 6.38 9.10
N LYS A 379 -6.21 5.71 9.30
CA LYS A 379 -4.89 6.33 9.45
C LYS A 379 -3.94 5.94 8.31
N PRO A 380 -4.04 6.61 7.16
CA PRO A 380 -3.04 6.48 6.12
C PRO A 380 -1.68 6.97 6.60
N THR A 381 -0.63 6.18 6.35
CA THR A 381 0.73 6.51 6.79
C THR A 381 1.76 5.95 5.82
N ASN A 382 2.97 6.48 5.88
CA ASN A 382 4.14 5.93 5.21
C ASN A 382 5.05 5.13 6.17
N ASN A 383 4.66 5.07 7.46
CA ASN A 383 5.37 4.28 8.47
C ASN A 383 4.36 3.69 9.47
N VAL A 384 3.99 2.44 9.23
CA VAL A 384 2.97 1.73 10.01
C VAL A 384 3.42 1.50 11.45
N GLU A 385 4.70 1.24 11.69
CA GLU A 385 5.24 1.01 13.04
C GLU A 385 5.08 2.24 13.93
N VAL A 386 5.47 3.41 13.42
CA VAL A 386 5.31 4.69 14.15
C VAL A 386 3.85 4.97 14.46
N MET A 387 3.00 4.83 13.45
CA MET A 387 1.58 5.09 13.63
C MET A 387 0.94 4.13 14.64
N LEU A 388 1.34 2.86 14.62
CA LEU A 388 0.90 1.88 15.62
C LEU A 388 1.38 2.27 17.01
N LYS A 389 2.68 2.60 17.19
CA LYS A 389 3.24 3.03 18.47
C LYS A 389 2.49 4.23 19.06
N GLN A 390 2.19 5.24 18.24
CA GLN A 390 1.40 6.39 18.66
C GLN A 390 -0.04 6.01 19.04
N THR A 391 -0.66 5.14 18.24
CA THR A 391 -2.03 4.67 18.50
C THR A 391 -2.08 3.89 19.81
N LEU A 392 -1.14 2.98 20.04
CA LEU A 392 -1.03 2.22 21.30
C LEU A 392 -0.81 3.15 22.50
N ASN A 393 0.08 4.15 22.37
CA ASN A 393 0.32 5.13 23.44
C ASN A 393 -0.94 5.93 23.78
N SER A 394 -1.75 6.28 22.79
CA SER A 394 -3.03 6.98 23.02
C SER A 394 -4.09 6.10 23.69
N LEU A 395 -4.04 4.79 23.47
CA LEU A 395 -4.98 3.79 24.03
C LEU A 395 -4.51 3.23 25.37
N ASN A 396 -3.23 3.28 25.70
CA ASN A 396 -2.66 2.76 26.94
C ASN A 396 -3.12 3.51 28.22
N MET A 397 -3.84 4.60 28.06
CA MET A 397 -4.52 5.32 29.15
C MET A 397 -5.72 4.55 29.69
N GLU A 398 -6.25 3.59 28.91
CA GLU A 398 -7.35 2.70 29.28
C GLU A 398 -6.76 1.31 29.56
N ASP A 399 -7.14 0.70 30.69
CA ASP A 399 -6.63 -0.61 31.13
C ASP A 399 -7.36 -1.78 30.43
N THR A 400 -7.88 -1.54 29.21
CA THR A 400 -8.62 -2.52 28.41
C THR A 400 -7.70 -3.22 27.41
N PRO A 401 -7.86 -4.54 27.17
CA PRO A 401 -7.15 -5.25 26.13
C PRO A 401 -7.37 -4.64 24.75
N ILE A 402 -6.30 -4.61 23.95
CA ILE A 402 -6.29 -4.13 22.57
C ILE A 402 -6.22 -5.33 21.63
N CYS A 403 -7.13 -5.38 20.65
CA CYS A 403 -7.19 -6.42 19.63
C CYS A 403 -6.64 -5.87 18.30
N ILE A 404 -5.57 -6.48 17.79
CA ILE A 404 -4.82 -6.02 16.61
C ILE A 404 -4.91 -7.09 15.52
N PHE A 405 -5.53 -6.76 14.40
CA PHE A 405 -5.73 -7.65 13.26
C PHE A 405 -4.69 -7.37 12.19
N TYR A 406 -3.77 -8.31 12.00
CA TYR A 406 -2.66 -8.17 11.06
C TYR A 406 -2.27 -9.53 10.46
N ASN A 407 -2.52 -9.71 9.16
CA ASN A 407 -2.25 -10.98 8.47
C ASN A 407 -0.78 -11.13 8.03
N SER A 408 0.14 -11.07 8.98
CA SER A 408 1.56 -11.31 8.75
C SER A 408 2.23 -11.79 10.04
N VAL A 409 2.48 -13.08 10.17
CA VAL A 409 3.18 -13.66 11.34
C VAL A 409 4.55 -13.00 11.53
N GLN A 410 5.32 -12.85 10.45
CA GLN A 410 6.63 -12.20 10.51
C GLN A 410 6.52 -10.71 10.91
N GLY A 411 5.52 -10.00 10.37
CA GLY A 411 5.27 -8.60 10.76
C GLY A 411 4.84 -8.45 12.22
N ILE A 412 4.06 -9.41 12.75
CA ILE A 412 3.67 -9.44 14.16
C ILE A 412 4.92 -9.62 15.05
N LYS A 413 5.81 -10.56 14.72
CA LYS A 413 7.07 -10.76 15.44
C LYS A 413 7.90 -9.48 15.49
N GLU A 414 8.13 -8.86 14.33
CA GLU A 414 8.89 -7.61 14.22
C GLU A 414 8.31 -6.48 15.10
N LEU A 415 6.97 -6.34 15.15
CA LEU A 415 6.30 -5.35 15.99
C LEU A 415 6.45 -5.67 17.49
N ILE A 416 6.30 -6.94 17.89
CA ILE A 416 6.46 -7.38 19.27
C ILE A 416 7.88 -7.08 19.77
N ASP A 417 8.89 -7.42 18.97
CA ASP A 417 10.30 -7.24 19.30
C ASP A 417 10.70 -5.76 19.33
N SER A 418 10.26 -4.98 18.32
CA SER A 418 10.54 -3.54 18.25
C SER A 418 9.94 -2.79 19.44
N PHE A 419 8.72 -3.13 19.85
CA PHE A 419 8.04 -2.47 20.98
C PHE A 419 8.40 -3.07 22.33
N LYS A 420 9.08 -4.23 22.37
CA LYS A 420 9.43 -4.98 23.59
C LYS A 420 8.22 -5.31 24.46
N ILE A 421 7.13 -5.76 23.81
CA ILE A 421 5.85 -6.04 24.47
C ILE A 421 5.54 -7.54 24.60
N GLY A 422 6.51 -8.43 24.37
CA GLY A 422 6.30 -9.88 24.34
C GLY A 422 5.60 -10.46 25.56
N ASP A 423 5.95 -9.99 26.78
CA ASP A 423 5.32 -10.47 28.02
C ASP A 423 3.83 -10.16 28.14
N TYR A 424 3.38 -9.10 27.50
CA TYR A 424 2.01 -8.58 27.53
C TYR A 424 1.23 -8.90 26.25
N THR A 425 1.76 -9.79 25.38
CA THR A 425 1.18 -10.06 24.07
C THR A 425 0.77 -11.52 23.92
N ASN A 426 -0.41 -11.74 23.34
CA ASN A 426 -0.85 -13.02 22.80
C ASN A 426 -0.96 -12.92 21.27
N VAL A 427 -0.58 -14.00 20.56
CA VAL A 427 -0.70 -14.12 19.10
C VAL A 427 -1.67 -15.25 18.75
N TYR A 428 -2.74 -14.93 18.03
CA TYR A 428 -3.76 -15.89 17.58
C TYR A 428 -3.55 -16.20 16.11
N CYS A 429 -3.18 -17.45 15.79
CA CYS A 429 -2.76 -17.86 14.45
C CYS A 429 -3.14 -19.32 14.17
N SER A 430 -2.69 -19.86 13.03
CA SER A 430 -2.88 -21.28 12.71
C SER A 430 -2.07 -22.17 13.65
N THR A 431 -2.50 -23.43 13.84
CA THR A 431 -1.79 -24.42 14.66
C THR A 431 -0.33 -24.62 14.21
N GLU A 432 -0.06 -24.48 12.93
CA GLU A 432 1.28 -24.57 12.36
C GLU A 432 2.14 -23.39 12.77
N ALA A 433 1.65 -22.17 12.56
CA ALA A 433 2.32 -20.94 12.97
C ALA A 433 2.49 -20.85 14.50
N GLN A 434 1.51 -21.35 15.28
CA GLN A 434 1.61 -21.48 16.73
C GLN A 434 2.81 -22.31 17.15
N ARG A 435 3.04 -23.46 16.52
CA ARG A 435 4.18 -24.36 16.84
C ARG A 435 5.51 -23.69 16.56
N GLU A 436 5.61 -22.90 15.48
CA GLU A 436 6.82 -22.15 15.14
C GLU A 436 7.07 -21.01 16.12
N LEU A 437 6.05 -20.21 16.42
CA LEU A 437 6.15 -19.11 17.37
C LEU A 437 6.51 -19.57 18.78
N HIS A 438 5.98 -20.72 19.24
CA HIS A 438 6.37 -21.30 20.53
C HIS A 438 7.87 -21.68 20.60
N LYS A 439 8.44 -22.22 19.49
CA LYS A 439 9.88 -22.53 19.44
C LYS A 439 10.74 -21.28 19.59
N GLU A 440 10.25 -20.14 19.16
CA GLU A 440 10.92 -18.85 19.25
C GLU A 440 10.58 -18.06 20.53
N GLY A 441 9.76 -18.64 21.43
CA GLY A 441 9.43 -18.06 22.74
C GLY A 441 8.24 -17.12 22.80
N TYR A 442 7.45 -17.01 21.72
CA TYR A 442 6.23 -16.19 21.72
C TYR A 442 5.02 -16.94 22.31
N LYS A 443 4.11 -16.19 22.95
CA LYS A 443 2.83 -16.73 23.44
C LYS A 443 1.82 -16.78 22.28
N ALA A 444 1.65 -17.95 21.68
CA ALA A 444 0.79 -18.13 20.52
C ALA A 444 -0.33 -19.15 20.80
N PHE A 445 -1.51 -18.93 20.20
CA PHE A 445 -2.72 -19.73 20.42
C PHE A 445 -3.44 -19.96 19.08
N ASP A 446 -4.06 -21.12 18.94
CA ASP A 446 -4.92 -21.47 17.81
C ASP A 446 -6.42 -21.35 18.11
N SER A 447 -6.76 -20.96 19.36
CA SER A 447 -8.11 -20.63 19.84
C SER A 447 -8.09 -19.39 20.71
N VAL A 448 -9.16 -18.60 20.68
CA VAL A 448 -9.35 -17.42 21.56
C VAL A 448 -9.92 -17.83 22.94
N THR A 449 -10.49 -19.04 23.03
CA THR A 449 -11.07 -19.56 24.26
C THR A 449 -10.20 -20.65 24.87
N ASP A 450 -10.18 -20.72 26.18
CA ASP A 450 -9.60 -21.83 26.94
C ASP A 450 -10.51 -23.09 26.90
N LYS A 451 -10.07 -24.14 27.56
CA LYS A 451 -10.83 -25.41 27.65
C LYS A 451 -12.19 -25.26 28.37
N SER A 452 -12.41 -24.18 29.12
CA SER A 452 -13.67 -23.86 29.78
C SER A 452 -14.62 -23.03 28.89
N GLY A 453 -14.20 -22.65 27.69
CA GLY A 453 -14.95 -21.79 26.79
C GLY A 453 -14.81 -20.29 27.12
N LYS A 454 -13.94 -19.89 28.06
CA LYS A 454 -13.74 -18.50 28.42
C LYS A 454 -12.71 -17.86 27.49
N THR A 455 -13.03 -16.67 26.99
CA THR A 455 -12.09 -15.85 26.18
C THR A 455 -10.88 -15.44 27.00
N VAL A 456 -9.68 -15.71 26.51
CA VAL A 456 -8.40 -15.39 27.16
C VAL A 456 -7.69 -14.33 26.36
N LEU A 457 -7.63 -13.10 26.86
CA LEU A 457 -6.91 -11.99 26.23
C LEU A 457 -5.80 -11.47 27.16
N ASN A 458 -4.73 -10.98 26.57
CA ASN A 458 -3.67 -10.23 27.23
C ASN A 458 -3.86 -8.72 26.93
N LYS A 459 -2.92 -7.88 27.33
CA LYS A 459 -2.97 -6.44 27.03
C LYS A 459 -2.97 -6.17 25.52
N TYR A 460 -2.11 -6.85 24.77
CA TYR A 460 -2.04 -6.80 23.32
C TYR A 460 -2.35 -8.16 22.73
N ASN A 461 -3.25 -8.21 21.76
CA ASN A 461 -3.72 -9.46 21.14
C ASN A 461 -3.67 -9.33 19.63
N PHE A 462 -2.71 -10.01 19.00
CA PHE A 462 -2.59 -10.03 17.54
C PHE A 462 -3.36 -11.20 16.95
N PHE A 463 -4.12 -10.92 15.90
CA PHE A 463 -4.95 -11.89 15.19
C PHE A 463 -4.56 -11.96 13.72
N THR A 464 -4.25 -13.14 13.21
CA THR A 464 -4.09 -13.38 11.76
C THR A 464 -5.45 -13.58 11.08
N SER A 465 -5.49 -13.62 9.74
CA SER A 465 -6.73 -13.71 8.96
C SER A 465 -7.65 -14.88 9.32
N ARG A 466 -7.11 -15.97 9.88
CA ARG A 466 -7.91 -17.08 10.40
C ARG A 466 -9.00 -16.65 11.40
N PHE A 467 -8.76 -15.53 12.11
CA PHE A 467 -9.66 -15.01 13.14
C PHE A 467 -10.54 -13.85 12.68
N TYR A 468 -10.47 -13.47 11.40
CA TYR A 468 -11.28 -12.37 10.88
C TYR A 468 -12.79 -12.72 10.85
N SER A 469 -13.12 -14.00 10.62
CA SER A 469 -14.50 -14.45 10.51
C SER A 469 -14.83 -15.70 11.33
N ALA A 470 -13.87 -16.35 11.99
CA ALA A 470 -13.99 -17.71 12.50
C ALA A 470 -14.42 -17.82 13.99
N VAL A 471 -14.46 -16.72 14.73
CA VAL A 471 -14.61 -16.80 16.20
C VAL A 471 -15.51 -15.70 16.71
N ASP A 472 -16.46 -16.06 17.57
CA ASP A 472 -17.22 -15.07 18.34
C ASP A 472 -16.44 -14.70 19.59
N ILE A 473 -16.19 -13.41 19.77
CA ILE A 473 -15.50 -12.86 20.92
C ILE A 473 -16.53 -12.17 21.80
N THR A 474 -16.84 -12.80 22.93
CA THR A 474 -17.78 -12.24 23.90
C THR A 474 -16.98 -11.74 25.12
N LEU A 475 -17.05 -10.45 25.37
CA LEU A 475 -16.35 -9.77 26.47
C LEU A 475 -17.33 -8.90 27.24
N ASP A 476 -17.07 -8.69 28.53
CA ASP A 476 -17.87 -7.80 29.38
C ASP A 476 -17.53 -6.30 29.16
N TYR A 477 -16.56 -6.02 28.32
CA TYR A 477 -16.10 -4.68 27.95
C TYR A 477 -15.95 -4.56 26.42
N LYS A 478 -15.81 -3.34 25.94
CA LYS A 478 -15.62 -3.04 24.51
C LYS A 478 -14.13 -2.80 24.21
N PRO A 479 -13.39 -3.76 23.64
CA PRO A 479 -11.98 -3.61 23.37
C PRO A 479 -11.74 -2.61 22.23
N ALA A 480 -10.58 -1.95 22.23
CA ALA A 480 -10.10 -1.22 21.05
C ALA A 480 -9.69 -2.21 19.97
N VAL A 481 -10.09 -1.94 18.74
CA VAL A 481 -9.78 -2.76 17.56
C VAL A 481 -8.87 -1.98 16.62
N ILE A 482 -7.70 -2.55 16.32
CA ILE A 482 -6.76 -1.98 15.34
C ILE A 482 -6.61 -2.96 14.19
N MET A 483 -6.85 -2.50 12.98
CA MET A 483 -6.54 -3.21 11.74
C MET A 483 -5.24 -2.67 11.17
N ILE A 484 -4.37 -3.54 10.65
CA ILE A 484 -3.08 -3.15 10.06
C ILE A 484 -2.96 -3.71 8.65
N THR A 485 -2.62 -2.83 7.70
CA THR A 485 -2.22 -3.22 6.35
C THR A 485 -0.86 -2.61 6.01
N GLN A 486 0.07 -3.46 5.54
CA GLN A 486 1.40 -3.04 5.06
C GLN A 486 1.62 -3.46 3.61
N VAL A 487 1.38 -2.55 2.68
CA VAL A 487 1.48 -2.79 1.23
C VAL A 487 2.92 -3.07 0.78
N TYR A 488 3.92 -2.46 1.41
CA TYR A 488 5.33 -2.60 1.01
C TYR A 488 5.98 -3.93 1.41
N LYS A 489 5.35 -4.71 2.30
CA LYS A 489 5.83 -6.05 2.66
C LYS A 489 5.36 -7.14 1.68
N VAL A 490 4.46 -6.79 0.76
CA VAL A 490 3.91 -7.73 -0.23
C VAL A 490 4.90 -7.90 -1.38
N LEU A 491 5.24 -9.13 -1.72
CA LEU A 491 6.09 -9.43 -2.87
C LEU A 491 5.35 -9.08 -4.17
N PRO A 492 6.07 -8.60 -5.21
CA PRO A 492 5.43 -8.07 -6.43
C PRO A 492 4.45 -9.01 -7.14
N ASN A 493 4.66 -10.33 -7.04
CA ASN A 493 3.89 -11.36 -7.74
C ASN A 493 2.99 -12.18 -6.82
N GLN A 494 2.87 -11.82 -5.54
CA GLN A 494 1.99 -12.52 -4.60
C GLN A 494 0.72 -11.72 -4.36
N THR A 495 -0.39 -12.46 -4.19
CA THR A 495 -1.65 -11.87 -3.71
C THR A 495 -1.39 -11.17 -2.39
N PRO A 496 -1.84 -9.93 -2.23
CA PRO A 496 -1.54 -9.15 -1.04
C PRO A 496 -2.38 -9.63 0.16
N TYR A 497 -2.04 -10.78 0.73
CA TYR A 497 -2.74 -11.38 1.87
C TYR A 497 -2.85 -10.50 3.12
N SER A 498 -2.05 -9.44 3.20
CA SER A 498 -2.13 -8.49 4.31
C SER A 498 -3.12 -7.35 4.08
N LEU A 499 -3.69 -7.24 2.88
CA LEU A 499 -4.68 -6.21 2.57
C LEU A 499 -6.04 -6.60 3.17
N ILE A 500 -6.63 -5.69 3.92
CA ILE A 500 -7.96 -5.89 4.52
C ILE A 500 -9.02 -5.27 3.61
N ASP A 501 -9.98 -6.07 3.15
CA ASP A 501 -11.09 -5.54 2.35
C ASP A 501 -12.08 -4.76 3.24
N PRO A 502 -12.31 -3.45 2.95
CA PRO A 502 -13.26 -2.62 3.67
C PRO A 502 -14.70 -3.14 3.66
N GLU A 503 -15.11 -3.83 2.59
CA GLU A 503 -16.50 -4.24 2.35
C GLU A 503 -16.78 -5.67 2.79
N THR A 504 -15.75 -6.44 3.13
CA THR A 504 -15.90 -7.82 3.62
C THR A 504 -15.14 -8.02 4.94
N GLU A 505 -13.82 -8.14 4.92
CA GLU A 505 -13.01 -8.52 6.08
C GLU A 505 -13.12 -7.53 7.23
N ALA A 506 -13.11 -6.21 6.96
CA ALA A 506 -13.23 -5.21 8.02
C ALA A 506 -14.58 -5.31 8.75
N ILE A 507 -15.68 -5.58 8.03
CA ILE A 507 -17.01 -5.81 8.61
C ILE A 507 -17.00 -7.08 9.45
N GLN A 508 -16.40 -8.16 8.93
CA GLN A 508 -16.28 -9.43 9.63
C GLN A 508 -15.47 -9.28 10.93
N ILE A 509 -14.30 -8.65 10.88
CA ILE A 509 -13.43 -8.39 12.04
C ILE A 509 -14.23 -7.70 13.16
N VAL A 510 -14.89 -6.60 12.84
CA VAL A 510 -15.65 -5.82 13.84
C VAL A 510 -16.88 -6.56 14.30
N GLY A 511 -17.50 -7.38 13.44
CA GLY A 511 -18.65 -8.22 13.74
C GLY A 511 -18.37 -9.37 14.72
N ARG A 512 -17.09 -9.73 14.94
CA ARG A 512 -16.73 -10.80 15.91
C ARG A 512 -17.02 -10.43 17.35
N PHE A 513 -16.98 -9.15 17.68
CA PHE A 513 -17.21 -8.67 19.04
C PHE A 513 -18.71 -8.53 19.33
N ARG A 514 -19.32 -9.55 19.95
CA ARG A 514 -20.79 -9.64 20.12
C ARG A 514 -21.37 -8.54 21.01
N ASN A 515 -20.60 -8.07 21.98
CA ASN A 515 -21.01 -6.95 22.87
C ASN A 515 -20.51 -5.58 22.37
N GLY A 516 -20.06 -5.52 21.10
CA GLY A 516 -19.56 -4.31 20.47
C GLY A 516 -18.08 -4.05 20.70
N THR A 517 -17.58 -3.00 20.06
CA THR A 517 -16.18 -2.56 20.12
C THR A 517 -16.08 -1.16 20.72
N GLY A 518 -14.93 -0.84 21.26
CA GLY A 518 -14.52 0.53 21.56
C GLY A 518 -14.06 1.25 20.28
N LYS A 519 -12.93 1.95 20.37
CA LYS A 519 -12.34 2.66 19.22
C LYS A 519 -11.88 1.68 18.14
N ILE A 520 -12.30 1.93 16.90
CA ILE A 520 -11.86 1.16 15.73
C ILE A 520 -10.88 2.02 14.93
N THR A 521 -9.70 1.48 14.62
CA THR A 521 -8.67 2.18 13.85
C THR A 521 -8.14 1.26 12.75
N HIS A 522 -7.99 1.77 11.53
CA HIS A 522 -7.25 1.08 10.48
C HIS A 522 -5.99 1.87 10.12
N ILE A 523 -4.83 1.30 10.42
CA ILE A 523 -3.52 1.85 10.09
C ILE A 523 -3.04 1.19 8.79
N THR A 524 -2.75 2.01 7.78
CA THR A 524 -2.38 1.48 6.48
C THR A 524 -1.41 2.39 5.75
N ASN A 525 -0.52 1.80 4.98
CA ASN A 525 0.15 2.49 3.89
C ASN A 525 -0.54 2.17 2.55
N THR A 526 -0.24 2.96 1.54
CA THR A 526 -0.74 2.79 0.17
C THR A 526 0.42 2.85 -0.83
N ASN A 527 0.23 2.32 -2.04
CA ASN A 527 1.26 2.31 -3.07
C ASN A 527 0.67 2.65 -4.44
N SER A 528 0.83 3.90 -4.89
CA SER A 528 0.32 4.36 -6.19
C SER A 528 0.92 3.61 -7.39
N LYS A 529 2.07 2.96 -7.22
CA LYS A 529 2.75 2.15 -8.23
C LYS A 529 2.36 0.67 -8.21
N MET A 530 1.39 0.29 -7.39
CA MET A 530 0.92 -1.10 -7.35
C MET A 530 0.34 -1.48 -8.71
N ILE A 531 0.90 -2.54 -9.29
CA ILE A 531 0.45 -3.07 -10.58
C ILE A 531 -0.88 -3.78 -10.35
N CYS A 532 -1.91 -3.36 -11.03
CA CYS A 532 -3.22 -3.97 -11.04
C CYS A 532 -3.79 -3.92 -12.46
N LYS A 533 -4.59 -4.91 -12.81
CA LYS A 533 -5.34 -4.96 -14.06
C LYS A 533 -6.72 -4.34 -13.84
N ASP A 534 -7.20 -3.61 -14.83
CA ASP A 534 -8.62 -3.25 -14.85
C ASP A 534 -9.47 -4.46 -15.28
N LYS A 535 -10.80 -4.29 -15.25
CA LYS A 535 -11.73 -5.38 -15.57
C LYS A 535 -11.52 -5.94 -16.99
N ALA A 536 -11.37 -5.06 -17.97
CA ALA A 536 -11.22 -5.47 -19.37
C ALA A 536 -9.87 -6.17 -19.62
N GLU A 537 -8.81 -5.68 -18.99
CA GLU A 537 -7.48 -6.30 -19.03
C GLU A 537 -7.49 -7.69 -18.38
N LEU A 538 -8.16 -7.83 -17.24
CA LEU A 538 -8.26 -9.11 -16.53
C LEU A 538 -9.12 -10.12 -17.33
N GLU A 539 -10.27 -9.69 -17.84
CA GLU A 539 -11.13 -10.54 -18.69
C GLU A 539 -10.40 -11.02 -19.95
N THR A 540 -9.63 -10.12 -20.58
CA THR A 540 -8.84 -10.48 -21.75
C THR A 540 -7.76 -11.48 -21.40
N PHE A 541 -7.02 -11.24 -20.33
CA PHE A 541 -6.00 -12.17 -19.82
C PHE A 541 -6.60 -13.56 -19.53
N LEU A 542 -7.67 -13.63 -18.75
CA LEU A 542 -8.31 -14.92 -18.39
C LEU A 542 -8.84 -15.67 -19.63
N ARG A 543 -9.41 -14.96 -20.58
CA ARG A 543 -9.89 -15.55 -21.86
C ARG A 543 -8.76 -16.11 -22.71
N GLU A 544 -7.63 -15.38 -22.80
CA GLU A 544 -6.47 -15.83 -23.57
C GLU A 544 -5.80 -17.04 -22.94
N GLU A 545 -5.65 -17.04 -21.60
CA GLU A 545 -5.11 -18.19 -20.87
C GLU A 545 -6.01 -19.43 -21.01
N HIS A 546 -7.33 -19.25 -20.91
CA HIS A 546 -8.30 -20.34 -21.10
C HIS A 546 -8.21 -20.91 -22.52
N ALA A 547 -8.19 -20.06 -23.53
CA ALA A 547 -8.06 -20.49 -24.93
C ALA A 547 -6.73 -21.21 -25.18
N GLY A 548 -5.64 -20.74 -24.60
CA GLY A 548 -4.31 -21.38 -24.66
C GLY A 548 -4.33 -22.78 -24.03
N PHE A 549 -4.91 -22.91 -22.85
CA PHE A 549 -5.06 -24.19 -22.16
C PHE A 549 -5.88 -25.20 -22.96
N HIS A 550 -7.03 -24.78 -23.52
CA HIS A 550 -7.87 -25.65 -24.35
C HIS A 550 -7.17 -26.11 -25.63
N LYS A 551 -6.34 -25.30 -26.26
CA LYS A 551 -5.50 -25.72 -27.40
C LYS A 551 -4.57 -26.89 -27.04
N LEU A 552 -4.02 -26.90 -25.84
CA LEU A 552 -3.19 -28.01 -25.36
C LEU A 552 -4.03 -29.29 -25.15
N LEU A 553 -5.24 -29.15 -24.59
CA LEU A 553 -6.19 -30.28 -24.43
C LEU A 553 -6.62 -30.83 -25.77
N ASP A 554 -6.88 -29.99 -26.76
CA ASP A 554 -7.26 -30.42 -28.11
C ASP A 554 -6.09 -31.10 -28.83
N LEU A 555 -4.88 -30.56 -28.71
CA LEU A 555 -3.67 -31.22 -29.22
C LEU A 555 -3.51 -32.63 -28.64
N ARG A 556 -3.72 -32.78 -27.30
CA ARG A 556 -3.66 -34.06 -26.61
C ARG A 556 -4.59 -35.12 -27.26
N LYS A 557 -5.80 -34.70 -27.67
CA LYS A 557 -6.79 -35.60 -28.31
C LYS A 557 -6.31 -36.10 -29.68
N THR A 558 -5.40 -35.39 -30.35
CA THR A 558 -4.86 -35.75 -31.67
C THR A 558 -3.66 -36.70 -31.62
N LEU A 559 -3.01 -36.80 -30.43
CA LEU A 559 -1.84 -37.65 -30.25
C LEU A 559 -2.20 -39.12 -30.15
N THR A 560 -1.41 -39.96 -30.80
CA THR A 560 -1.65 -41.43 -30.86
C THR A 560 -0.57 -42.25 -30.14
N THR A 561 0.63 -41.68 -29.96
CA THR A 561 1.73 -42.39 -29.30
C THR A 561 1.75 -42.11 -27.80
N GLN A 562 1.94 -43.17 -27.01
CA GLN A 562 1.95 -43.07 -25.55
C GLN A 562 3.03 -42.13 -25.03
N GLY A 563 4.18 -42.07 -25.69
CA GLY A 563 5.26 -41.16 -25.31
C GLY A 563 4.91 -39.68 -25.45
N GLU A 564 4.29 -39.32 -26.59
CA GLU A 564 3.84 -37.94 -26.84
C GLU A 564 2.74 -37.52 -25.87
N ILE A 565 1.77 -38.43 -25.62
CA ILE A 565 0.69 -38.22 -24.66
C ILE A 565 1.26 -37.95 -23.27
N CYS A 566 2.21 -38.76 -22.79
CA CYS A 566 2.81 -38.62 -21.48
C CYS A 566 3.55 -37.26 -21.33
N VAL A 567 4.30 -36.84 -22.36
CA VAL A 567 5.01 -35.53 -22.35
C VAL A 567 4.02 -34.38 -22.32
N LEU A 568 2.96 -34.44 -23.13
CA LEU A 568 1.96 -33.38 -23.17
C LEU A 568 1.12 -33.32 -21.87
N ASP A 569 0.78 -34.46 -21.29
CA ASP A 569 0.09 -34.54 -19.99
C ASP A 569 0.93 -33.86 -18.89
N GLN A 570 2.25 -34.14 -18.85
CA GLN A 570 3.16 -33.45 -17.92
C GLN A 570 3.23 -31.95 -18.17
N ALA A 571 3.18 -31.50 -19.43
CA ALA A 571 3.16 -30.09 -19.78
C ALA A 571 1.86 -29.42 -19.32
N ILE A 572 0.70 -30.06 -19.60
CA ILE A 572 -0.62 -29.58 -19.16
C ILE A 572 -0.70 -29.41 -17.64
N GLU A 573 -0.17 -30.38 -16.87
CA GLU A 573 -0.14 -30.28 -15.41
C GLU A 573 0.72 -29.11 -14.89
N ARG A 574 1.72 -28.69 -15.66
CA ARG A 574 2.62 -27.58 -15.30
C ARG A 574 2.15 -26.22 -15.80
N VAL A 575 1.10 -26.15 -16.62
CA VAL A 575 0.53 -24.86 -17.06
C VAL A 575 0.09 -24.06 -15.84
N GLU A 576 0.56 -22.84 -15.74
CA GLU A 576 0.31 -21.97 -14.58
C GLU A 576 -1.19 -21.72 -14.38
N TYR A 577 -1.94 -21.53 -15.44
CA TYR A 577 -3.39 -21.36 -15.43
C TYR A 577 -4.11 -22.53 -14.73
N LYS A 578 -3.72 -23.80 -14.98
CA LYS A 578 -4.24 -24.97 -14.27
C LYS A 578 -3.74 -25.00 -12.83
N ARG A 579 -2.43 -24.81 -12.63
CA ARG A 579 -1.79 -24.86 -11.30
C ARG A 579 -2.38 -23.84 -10.33
N LEU A 580 -2.76 -22.65 -10.84
CA LEU A 580 -3.44 -21.61 -10.06
C LEU A 580 -4.93 -21.86 -9.83
N GLY A 581 -5.46 -22.99 -10.29
CA GLY A 581 -6.84 -23.41 -10.04
C GLY A 581 -7.91 -22.72 -10.88
N PHE A 582 -7.56 -22.07 -12.01
CA PHE A 582 -8.54 -21.43 -12.88
C PHE A 582 -9.44 -22.41 -13.66
N VAL A 583 -9.06 -23.67 -13.70
CA VAL A 583 -9.88 -24.77 -14.25
C VAL A 583 -10.07 -25.83 -13.18
N THR A 584 -11.23 -26.50 -13.27
CA THR A 584 -11.56 -27.69 -12.47
C THR A 584 -10.75 -28.91 -12.96
N ASP A 585 -10.77 -29.99 -12.22
CA ASP A 585 -10.16 -31.27 -12.65
C ASP A 585 -10.71 -31.78 -13.98
N LYS A 586 -11.91 -31.36 -14.35
CA LYS A 586 -12.56 -31.69 -15.64
C LYS A 586 -12.14 -30.77 -16.78
N GLY A 587 -11.32 -29.76 -16.50
CA GLY A 587 -10.90 -28.73 -17.47
C GLY A 587 -11.94 -27.65 -17.72
N GLU A 588 -13.00 -27.57 -16.92
CA GLU A 588 -14.03 -26.52 -16.99
C GLU A 588 -13.56 -25.26 -16.24
N ILE A 589 -14.13 -24.08 -16.58
CA ILE A 589 -13.82 -22.83 -15.87
C ILE A 589 -14.17 -22.96 -14.39
N ASN A 590 -13.24 -22.60 -13.53
CA ASN A 590 -13.50 -22.42 -12.10
C ASN A 590 -13.95 -20.97 -11.86
N TYR A 591 -15.24 -20.73 -11.89
CA TYR A 591 -15.82 -19.38 -11.69
C TYR A 591 -15.46 -18.75 -10.34
N PHE A 592 -15.31 -19.55 -9.29
CA PHE A 592 -14.90 -19.06 -7.98
C PHE A 592 -13.48 -18.49 -8.01
N ARG A 593 -12.57 -19.18 -8.71
CA ARG A 593 -11.19 -18.66 -8.87
C ARG A 593 -11.13 -17.44 -9.79
N TYR A 594 -12.00 -17.36 -10.80
CA TYR A 594 -12.14 -16.16 -11.62
C TYR A 594 -12.59 -14.97 -10.76
N ASN A 595 -13.65 -15.15 -9.98
CA ASN A 595 -14.15 -14.08 -9.08
C ASN A 595 -13.13 -13.69 -8.01
N ASN A 596 -12.33 -14.66 -7.51
CA ASN A 596 -11.20 -14.36 -6.63
C ASN A 596 -10.15 -13.47 -7.31
N ALA A 597 -9.81 -13.73 -8.59
CA ALA A 597 -8.88 -12.87 -9.33
C ALA A 597 -9.41 -11.43 -9.49
N TYR A 598 -10.72 -11.25 -9.74
CA TYR A 598 -11.35 -9.93 -9.73
C TYR A 598 -11.27 -9.26 -8.37
N LEU A 599 -11.53 -10.02 -7.29
CA LEU A 599 -11.42 -9.52 -5.93
C LEU A 599 -9.99 -9.04 -5.62
N ASP A 600 -8.99 -9.82 -6.01
CA ASP A 600 -7.57 -9.50 -5.82
C ASP A 600 -7.18 -8.21 -6.55
N GLU A 601 -7.55 -8.07 -7.83
CA GLU A 601 -7.24 -6.86 -8.59
C GLU A 601 -7.97 -5.64 -8.05
N ARG A 602 -9.25 -5.78 -7.65
CA ARG A 602 -10.00 -4.74 -6.97
C ARG A 602 -9.31 -4.31 -5.69
N LEU A 603 -8.89 -5.27 -4.87
CA LEU A 603 -8.25 -4.99 -3.59
C LEU A 603 -6.93 -4.23 -3.79
N LYS A 604 -6.11 -4.62 -4.77
CA LYS A 604 -4.91 -3.88 -5.16
C LYS A 604 -5.23 -2.43 -5.55
N MET A 605 -6.32 -2.21 -6.32
CA MET A 605 -6.77 -0.86 -6.71
C MET A 605 -7.15 -0.01 -5.50
N LEU A 606 -7.84 -0.58 -4.50
CA LEU A 606 -8.24 0.14 -3.28
C LEU A 606 -7.04 0.68 -2.51
N TYR A 607 -5.92 -0.06 -2.51
CA TYR A 607 -4.71 0.31 -1.79
C TYR A 607 -3.69 1.13 -2.60
N ARG A 608 -4.07 1.58 -3.79
CA ARG A 608 -3.24 2.55 -4.52
C ARG A 608 -3.27 3.92 -3.87
N TYR A 609 -4.43 4.36 -3.36
CA TYR A 609 -4.61 5.71 -2.82
C TYR A 609 -5.51 5.72 -1.58
N PRO A 610 -5.17 6.52 -0.54
CA PRO A 610 -5.99 6.62 0.67
C PRO A 610 -7.43 7.04 0.42
N ALA A 611 -7.65 7.91 -0.59
CA ALA A 611 -9.00 8.40 -0.94
C ALA A 611 -9.89 7.29 -1.49
N ILE A 612 -9.34 6.35 -2.27
CA ILE A 612 -10.09 5.20 -2.78
C ILE A 612 -10.49 4.29 -1.62
N LEU A 613 -9.56 4.02 -0.73
CA LEU A 613 -9.80 3.19 0.46
C LEU A 613 -10.87 3.83 1.37
N HIS A 614 -10.79 5.14 1.59
CA HIS A 614 -11.82 5.90 2.33
C HIS A 614 -13.20 5.73 1.70
N LYS A 615 -13.32 5.91 0.38
CA LYS A 615 -14.58 5.70 -0.36
C LYS A 615 -15.10 4.27 -0.22
N ALA A 616 -14.25 3.26 -0.27
CA ALA A 616 -14.66 1.86 -0.12
C ALA A 616 -15.27 1.62 1.27
N TYR A 617 -14.65 2.14 2.32
CA TYR A 617 -15.23 2.11 3.66
C TYR A 617 -16.60 2.80 3.74
N CYS A 618 -16.74 3.99 3.16
CA CYS A 618 -18.02 4.71 3.13
C CYS A 618 -19.09 3.94 2.33
N ARG A 619 -18.73 3.33 1.20
CA ARG A 619 -19.63 2.55 0.35
C ARG A 619 -20.17 1.31 1.05
N SER A 620 -19.42 0.71 1.96
CA SER A 620 -19.87 -0.45 2.74
C SER A 620 -21.12 -0.17 3.59
N GLY A 621 -21.38 1.08 3.92
CA GLY A 621 -22.46 1.49 4.83
C GLY A 621 -22.25 1.08 6.30
N ALA A 622 -21.24 0.24 6.58
CA ALA A 622 -20.95 -0.27 7.90
C ALA A 622 -20.11 0.70 8.77
N PHE A 623 -19.47 1.68 8.14
CA PHE A 623 -18.55 2.59 8.83
C PHE A 623 -18.82 4.07 8.54
N LYS A 624 -18.73 4.87 9.60
CA LYS A 624 -18.57 6.33 9.55
C LYS A 624 -17.07 6.62 9.66
N VAL A 625 -16.46 7.07 8.56
CA VAL A 625 -15.00 7.13 8.44
C VAL A 625 -14.48 8.52 8.74
N VAL A 626 -13.50 8.59 9.65
CA VAL A 626 -12.70 9.79 9.88
C VAL A 626 -11.28 9.50 9.46
N SER A 627 -10.77 10.18 8.44
CA SER A 627 -9.38 10.01 7.98
C SER A 627 -8.44 10.95 8.72
N LYS A 628 -7.36 10.39 9.28
CA LYS A 628 -6.27 11.14 9.92
C LYS A 628 -4.93 10.62 9.41
N ALA A 629 -4.45 11.21 8.33
CA ALA A 629 -3.16 10.86 7.75
C ALA A 629 -1.99 11.40 8.58
N GLU A 630 -0.94 10.60 8.71
CA GLU A 630 0.31 11.03 9.34
C GLU A 630 1.51 10.37 8.67
N TYR A 631 2.50 11.19 8.30
CA TYR A 631 3.66 10.76 7.52
C TYR A 631 4.95 11.04 8.27
N ALA A 632 5.83 10.02 8.33
CA ALA A 632 7.15 10.10 8.91
C ALA A 632 8.21 10.48 7.86
N ALA A 633 9.31 11.06 8.29
CA ALA A 633 10.45 11.36 7.44
C ALA A 633 11.22 10.10 7.01
N TYR A 634 11.14 9.02 7.79
CA TYR A 634 11.67 7.70 7.48
C TYR A 634 10.52 6.74 7.21
N THR A 635 10.44 6.21 5.99
CA THR A 635 9.28 5.44 5.50
C THR A 635 9.52 3.93 5.55
N ASP A 636 8.43 3.12 5.53
CA ASP A 636 8.51 1.66 5.39
C ASP A 636 9.22 1.24 4.09
N ASN A 637 9.02 2.00 3.01
CA ASN A 637 9.72 1.76 1.75
C ASN A 637 11.22 2.07 1.83
N ASP A 638 11.60 3.14 2.54
CA ASP A 638 13.02 3.46 2.78
C ASP A 638 13.71 2.32 3.54
N ARG A 639 13.07 1.82 4.61
CA ARG A 639 13.57 0.68 5.38
C ARG A 639 13.77 -0.55 4.50
N LYS A 640 12.76 -0.90 3.70
CA LYS A 640 12.85 -2.03 2.75
C LYS A 640 14.05 -1.89 1.81
N ILE A 641 14.30 -0.68 1.27
CA ILE A 641 15.44 -0.44 0.35
C ILE A 641 16.78 -0.51 1.08
N LEU A 642 16.87 0.02 2.30
CA LEU A 642 18.10 -0.02 3.08
C LEU A 642 18.48 -1.46 3.49
N ASP A 643 17.49 -2.29 3.83
CA ASP A 643 17.67 -3.68 4.23
C ASP A 643 17.96 -4.62 3.05
N ASP A 644 17.58 -4.22 1.83
CA ASP A 644 17.77 -5.01 0.62
C ASP A 644 19.25 -5.08 0.21
N LYS A 645 19.89 -6.20 0.57
CA LYS A 645 21.31 -6.48 0.24
C LYS A 645 21.58 -6.66 -1.26
N THR A 646 20.55 -6.85 -2.08
CA THR A 646 20.67 -6.96 -3.54
C THR A 646 20.86 -5.60 -4.21
N LYS A 647 20.47 -4.52 -3.53
CA LYS A 647 20.64 -3.15 -4.01
C LYS A 647 22.08 -2.69 -3.92
N LEU A 648 22.50 -1.88 -4.90
CA LEU A 648 23.84 -1.31 -4.91
C LEU A 648 24.09 -0.46 -3.66
N LYS A 649 25.31 -0.55 -3.12
CA LYS A 649 25.73 0.29 -1.97
C LYS A 649 25.52 1.78 -2.25
N SER A 650 25.82 2.24 -3.47
CA SER A 650 25.64 3.62 -3.90
C SER A 650 24.19 4.08 -3.84
N GLU A 651 23.24 3.23 -4.20
CA GLU A 651 21.80 3.51 -4.13
C GLU A 651 21.36 3.65 -2.66
N ARG A 652 21.72 2.68 -1.82
CA ARG A 652 21.37 2.67 -0.38
C ARG A 652 21.94 3.91 0.34
N ILE A 653 23.20 4.25 0.10
CA ILE A 653 23.83 5.42 0.73
C ILE A 653 23.24 6.72 0.19
N THR A 654 22.92 6.81 -1.11
CA THR A 654 22.23 7.99 -1.65
C THR A 654 20.86 8.18 -1.01
N LEU A 655 20.09 7.11 -0.83
CA LEU A 655 18.82 7.12 -0.11
C LEU A 655 19.01 7.57 1.35
N LEU A 656 20.01 7.02 2.04
CA LEU A 656 20.32 7.35 3.43
C LEU A 656 20.58 8.86 3.63
N PHE A 657 21.31 9.51 2.72
CA PHE A 657 21.51 10.97 2.74
C PHE A 657 20.19 11.72 2.57
N SER A 658 19.32 11.24 1.71
CA SER A 658 17.97 11.81 1.56
C SER A 658 17.15 11.66 2.85
N ILE A 659 17.20 10.50 3.51
CA ILE A 659 16.53 10.25 4.79
C ILE A 659 17.03 11.23 5.86
N PHE A 660 18.36 11.37 6.02
CA PHE A 660 18.94 12.34 6.96
C PHE A 660 18.42 13.77 6.71
N SER A 661 18.37 14.18 5.44
CA SER A 661 17.86 15.50 5.08
C SER A 661 16.40 15.69 5.47
N ARG A 662 15.54 14.67 5.21
CA ARG A 662 14.13 14.71 5.57
C ARG A 662 13.91 14.76 7.08
N ILE A 663 14.63 13.93 7.84
CA ILE A 663 14.55 13.90 9.30
C ILE A 663 14.99 15.25 9.90
N CYS A 664 16.07 15.84 9.38
CA CYS A 664 16.55 17.14 9.85
C CYS A 664 15.55 18.29 9.59
N LEU A 665 14.65 18.14 8.62
CA LEU A 665 13.57 19.08 8.33
C LEU A 665 12.30 18.79 9.15
N SER A 666 12.18 17.60 9.75
CA SER A 666 11.03 17.21 10.54
C SER A 666 11.10 17.80 11.96
N SER A 667 9.94 18.23 12.47
CA SER A 667 9.77 18.65 13.87
C SER A 667 9.22 17.55 14.78
N LYS A 668 9.00 16.34 14.25
CA LYS A 668 8.35 15.24 14.97
C LYS A 668 9.35 14.48 15.85
N SER A 669 8.96 14.19 17.08
CA SER A 669 9.83 13.52 18.06
C SER A 669 10.28 12.14 17.63
N TYR A 670 9.41 11.36 16.99
CA TYR A 670 9.71 10.02 16.52
C TYR A 670 10.70 10.00 15.35
N ASP A 671 10.72 11.03 14.49
CA ASP A 671 11.74 11.16 13.46
C ASP A 671 13.11 11.36 14.07
N MET A 672 13.20 12.08 15.22
CA MET A 672 14.44 12.25 15.96
C MET A 672 14.89 10.95 16.66
N GLU A 673 13.97 10.05 17.04
CA GLU A 673 14.32 8.70 17.52
C GLU A 673 14.96 7.88 16.40
N PHE A 674 14.36 7.87 15.20
CA PHE A 674 14.95 7.22 14.02
C PHE A 674 16.32 7.79 13.66
N LEU A 675 16.50 9.12 13.76
CA LEU A 675 17.80 9.71 13.51
C LEU A 675 18.88 9.08 14.41
N LYS A 676 18.58 8.91 15.71
CA LYS A 676 19.53 8.29 16.66
C LYS A 676 19.82 6.83 16.32
N GLU A 677 18.84 6.08 15.84
CA GLU A 677 19.03 4.69 15.39
C GLU A 677 19.92 4.64 14.15
N LEU A 678 19.58 5.41 13.12
CA LEU A 678 20.35 5.49 11.87
C LEU A 678 21.76 6.04 12.10
N GLN A 679 21.94 6.96 13.06
CA GLN A 679 23.28 7.45 13.45
C GLN A 679 24.16 6.34 14.04
N ARG A 680 23.59 5.42 14.82
CA ARG A 680 24.35 4.29 15.38
C ARG A 680 24.71 3.29 14.28
N GLU A 681 23.75 2.96 13.44
CA GLU A 681 23.93 1.95 12.40
C GLU A 681 24.83 2.44 11.25
N TYR A 682 24.65 3.70 10.83
CA TYR A 682 25.34 4.30 9.69
C TYR A 682 26.26 5.46 10.10
N ALA A 683 26.98 5.34 11.23
CA ALA A 683 27.77 6.41 11.84
C ALA A 683 28.74 7.09 10.85
N LEU A 684 29.42 6.32 10.00
CA LEU A 684 30.32 6.85 8.97
C LEU A 684 29.62 7.79 8.01
N TYR A 685 28.45 7.39 7.53
CA TYR A 685 27.71 8.16 6.52
C TYR A 685 26.94 9.31 7.11
N TYR A 686 26.58 9.24 8.40
CA TYR A 686 26.06 10.40 9.13
C TYR A 686 27.15 11.47 9.34
N ASP A 687 28.34 11.05 9.70
CA ASP A 687 29.51 11.95 9.74
C ASP A 687 29.81 12.57 8.37
N ALA A 688 29.75 11.77 7.29
CA ALA A 688 29.91 12.25 5.93
C ALA A 688 28.82 13.26 5.54
N TYR A 689 27.56 12.99 5.92
CA TYR A 689 26.45 13.91 5.67
C TYR A 689 26.71 15.30 6.28
N ASN A 690 27.20 15.34 7.54
CA ASN A 690 27.43 16.60 8.26
C ASN A 690 28.74 17.31 7.88
N THR A 691 29.66 16.64 7.18
CA THR A 691 31.02 17.20 6.93
C THR A 691 31.35 17.41 5.47
N ILE A 692 31.17 16.40 4.62
CA ILE A 692 31.63 16.42 3.22
C ILE A 692 30.49 16.38 2.20
N GLY A 693 29.28 15.96 2.61
CA GLY A 693 28.09 15.87 1.76
C GLY A 693 28.13 14.76 0.72
N LEU A 694 26.94 14.48 0.14
CA LEU A 694 26.74 13.38 -0.82
C LEU A 694 27.61 13.51 -2.09
N ARG A 695 27.78 14.74 -2.59
CA ARG A 695 28.59 14.98 -3.80
C ARG A 695 30.01 14.42 -3.62
N LYS A 696 30.63 14.73 -2.47
CA LYS A 696 32.00 14.27 -2.19
C LYS A 696 32.07 12.76 -2.02
N VAL A 697 31.06 12.15 -1.36
CA VAL A 697 30.96 10.69 -1.22
C VAL A 697 30.86 10.00 -2.58
N ARG A 698 30.14 10.57 -3.54
CA ARG A 698 30.06 10.08 -4.93
C ARG A 698 31.40 10.18 -5.67
N GLU A 699 32.12 11.29 -5.53
CA GLU A 699 33.47 11.47 -6.09
C GLU A 699 34.46 10.42 -5.55
N LEU A 700 34.24 9.94 -4.32
CA LEU A 700 35.01 8.88 -3.67
C LEU A 700 34.47 7.45 -3.94
N ASN A 701 33.53 7.30 -4.92
CA ASN A 701 32.94 6.01 -5.31
C ASN A 701 32.37 5.20 -4.14
N PHE A 702 31.92 5.86 -3.06
CA PHE A 702 31.37 5.22 -1.85
C PHE A 702 32.36 4.25 -1.16
N VAL A 703 33.66 4.45 -1.32
CA VAL A 703 34.71 3.65 -0.67
C VAL A 703 34.89 4.12 0.77
N ASP A 704 34.59 3.27 1.76
CA ASP A 704 34.56 3.64 3.18
C ASP A 704 35.90 4.19 3.71
N SER A 705 37.03 3.64 3.27
CA SER A 705 38.37 4.12 3.65
C SER A 705 38.61 5.56 3.22
N ASP A 706 38.20 5.87 2.00
CA ASP A 706 38.42 7.19 1.38
C ASP A 706 37.48 8.22 1.98
N VAL A 707 36.22 7.82 2.21
CA VAL A 707 35.22 8.64 2.92
C VAL A 707 35.71 8.97 4.32
N ARG A 708 36.24 7.99 5.10
CA ARG A 708 36.81 8.23 6.44
C ARG A 708 37.96 9.22 6.39
N THR A 709 38.84 9.06 5.42
CA THR A 709 40.02 9.93 5.26
C THR A 709 39.59 11.36 4.94
N GLU A 710 38.65 11.53 4.04
CA GLU A 710 38.17 12.85 3.64
C GLU A 710 37.35 13.53 4.76
N ILE A 711 36.58 12.80 5.54
CA ILE A 711 35.91 13.32 6.75
C ILE A 711 36.95 13.89 7.73
N LYS A 712 38.00 13.13 8.02
CA LYS A 712 39.06 13.60 8.93
C LYS A 712 39.73 14.85 8.40
N ARG A 713 40.01 14.88 7.09
CA ARG A 713 40.57 16.05 6.41
C ARG A 713 39.64 17.27 6.49
N ALA A 714 38.35 17.08 6.24
CA ALA A 714 37.37 18.16 6.31
C ALA A 714 37.22 18.71 7.74
N LYS A 715 37.14 17.82 8.76
CA LYS A 715 37.09 18.21 10.17
C LYS A 715 38.37 19.00 10.57
N PHE A 716 39.52 18.51 10.17
CA PHE A 716 40.80 19.22 10.38
C PHE A 716 40.78 20.62 9.73
N LEU A 717 40.44 20.71 8.44
CA LEU A 717 40.44 22.01 7.73
C LEU A 717 39.44 23.01 8.34
N LYS A 718 38.29 22.52 8.80
CA LYS A 718 37.31 23.37 9.48
C LYS A 718 37.88 23.98 10.76
N ARG A 719 38.48 23.16 11.62
CA ARG A 719 39.08 23.54 12.87
C ARG A 719 40.34 24.43 12.66
N ALA A 720 41.21 24.03 11.73
CA ALA A 720 42.43 24.77 11.41
C ALA A 720 42.16 26.19 10.90
N LYS A 721 41.00 26.45 10.30
CA LYS A 721 40.57 27.74 9.81
C LYS A 721 39.81 28.60 10.83
N GLU A 722 39.66 28.13 12.07
CA GLU A 722 39.05 28.94 13.12
C GLU A 722 39.91 30.21 13.41
N LYS A 723 39.25 31.34 13.63
CA LYS A 723 39.90 32.65 13.85
C LYS A 723 40.96 32.60 14.96
N SER A 724 40.67 31.90 16.06
CA SER A 724 41.59 31.73 17.17
C SER A 724 42.89 30.99 16.77
N VAL A 725 42.75 29.93 15.95
CA VAL A 725 43.90 29.17 15.45
C VAL A 725 44.71 29.96 14.48
N ILE A 726 44.08 30.66 13.53
CA ILE A 726 44.76 31.55 12.56
C ILE A 726 45.58 32.61 13.30
N ASN A 727 45.02 33.27 14.29
CA ASN A 727 45.71 34.30 15.07
C ASN A 727 46.91 33.73 15.84
N LYS A 728 46.76 32.52 16.41
CA LYS A 728 47.84 31.86 17.11
C LYS A 728 49.01 31.48 16.19
N VAL A 729 48.69 31.02 14.98
CA VAL A 729 49.67 30.72 13.94
C VAL A 729 50.38 32.00 13.50
N TYR A 730 49.67 33.11 13.31
CA TYR A 730 50.25 34.39 12.92
C TYR A 730 51.07 35.05 14.03
N ALA A 731 50.81 34.73 15.29
CA ALA A 731 51.64 35.15 16.41
C ALA A 731 52.95 34.29 16.51
N ALA A 732 52.88 33.02 16.05
CA ALA A 732 54.03 32.09 16.12
C ALA A 732 54.97 32.19 14.92
N PHE A 733 54.53 32.71 13.79
CA PHE A 733 55.29 32.79 12.55
C PHE A 733 55.20 34.18 11.90
N ALA A 734 56.34 34.73 11.51
CA ALA A 734 56.43 36.01 10.81
C ALA A 734 56.45 35.83 9.28
N PRO A 735 55.79 36.70 8.50
CA PRO A 735 55.93 36.68 7.06
C PRO A 735 57.33 37.09 6.62
N ASN A 736 57.72 36.70 5.40
CA ASN A 736 59.07 36.95 4.80
C ASN A 736 60.25 36.34 5.58
N THR A 737 60.01 35.37 6.43
CA THR A 737 61.02 34.73 7.29
C THR A 737 61.19 33.25 6.85
N VAL A 738 62.45 32.74 7.00
CA VAL A 738 62.81 31.35 6.71
C VAL A 738 62.86 30.55 8.00
N TYR A 739 62.14 29.44 8.04
CA TYR A 739 62.05 28.53 9.16
C TYR A 739 62.54 27.13 8.78
N LYS A 740 63.19 26.42 9.70
CA LYS A 740 63.49 24.99 9.53
C LYS A 740 62.22 24.14 9.57
N THR A 741 62.13 23.10 8.74
CA THR A 741 60.96 22.18 8.73
C THR A 741 60.70 21.61 10.12
N SER A 742 61.72 21.28 10.91
CA SER A 742 61.56 20.73 12.29
C SER A 742 60.91 21.78 13.22
N GLU A 743 61.25 23.02 13.08
CA GLU A 743 60.72 24.12 13.87
C GLU A 743 59.26 24.39 13.53
N ILE A 744 58.93 24.41 12.23
CA ILE A 744 57.52 24.54 11.81
C ILE A 744 56.73 23.32 12.34
N ASN A 745 57.19 22.10 12.20
CA ASN A 745 56.55 20.92 12.75
C ASN A 745 56.29 21.04 14.26
N SER A 746 57.28 21.43 15.04
CA SER A 746 57.16 21.57 16.49
C SER A 746 56.12 22.63 16.91
N ARG A 747 56.21 23.83 16.32
CA ARG A 747 55.30 24.95 16.62
C ARG A 747 53.89 24.64 16.17
N MET A 748 53.68 24.13 14.95
CA MET A 748 52.35 23.75 14.44
C MET A 748 51.71 22.64 15.30
N LYS A 749 52.47 21.64 15.71
CA LYS A 749 52.07 20.65 16.66
C LYS A 749 51.56 21.24 17.97
N ALA A 750 52.36 22.07 18.62
CA ALA A 750 52.01 22.72 19.86
C ALA A 750 50.73 23.58 19.70
N ILE A 751 50.54 24.27 18.58
CA ILE A 751 49.32 25.01 18.29
C ILE A 751 48.13 24.08 18.18
N PHE A 752 48.18 23.04 17.31
CA PHE A 752 47.03 22.14 17.11
C PHE A 752 46.69 21.37 18.39
N ASP A 753 47.69 20.91 19.15
CA ASP A 753 47.48 20.26 20.45
C ASP A 753 46.76 21.20 21.44
N SER A 754 47.16 22.50 21.50
CA SER A 754 46.54 23.47 22.39
C SER A 754 45.06 23.74 22.09
N TYR A 755 44.62 23.49 20.88
CA TYR A 755 43.22 23.58 20.47
C TYR A 755 42.50 22.23 20.31
N SER A 756 43.14 21.12 20.74
CA SER A 756 42.62 19.75 20.59
C SER A 756 42.20 19.46 19.16
N ILE A 757 42.99 19.86 18.17
CA ILE A 757 42.75 19.59 16.76
C ILE A 757 43.42 18.27 16.42
N GLU A 758 42.64 17.30 15.91
CA GLU A 758 43.15 16.04 15.39
C GLU A 758 43.86 16.29 14.05
N TYR A 759 45.12 15.89 13.92
CA TYR A 759 45.93 16.07 12.72
C TYR A 759 46.74 14.84 12.37
N ASP A 760 47.13 14.69 11.09
CA ASP A 760 48.08 13.65 10.71
C ASP A 760 49.50 14.05 11.21
N ARG A 761 50.07 13.18 12.05
CA ARG A 761 51.42 13.40 12.62
C ARG A 761 52.50 13.45 11.55
N ARG A 762 52.28 12.79 10.40
CA ARG A 762 53.18 12.82 9.25
C ARG A 762 52.86 14.07 8.40
N GLY A 763 53.78 15.03 8.39
CA GLY A 763 53.62 16.21 7.54
C GLY A 763 52.82 17.37 8.15
N VAL A 764 52.67 17.44 9.47
CA VAL A 764 51.96 18.55 10.16
C VAL A 764 52.51 19.92 9.78
N GLY A 765 53.82 20.03 9.50
CA GLY A 765 54.44 21.27 9.06
C GLY A 765 53.96 21.75 7.70
N ASN A 766 53.52 20.85 6.83
CA ASN A 766 52.94 21.25 5.55
C ASN A 766 51.63 22.03 5.74
N SER A 767 50.96 21.93 6.89
CA SER A 767 49.79 22.70 7.23
C SER A 767 50.06 24.21 7.30
N ILE A 768 51.32 24.64 7.40
CA ILE A 768 51.70 26.06 7.36
C ILE A 768 51.24 26.72 6.04
N MET A 769 51.18 25.91 4.95
CA MET A 769 50.70 26.37 3.64
C MET A 769 49.23 26.74 3.63
N LEU A 770 48.46 26.36 4.64
CA LEU A 770 47.09 26.83 4.80
C LEU A 770 47.04 28.34 5.15
N TYR A 771 48.08 28.83 5.85
CA TYR A 771 48.10 30.17 6.46
C TYR A 771 48.99 31.13 5.71
N PHE A 772 50.06 30.65 5.10
CA PHE A 772 51.03 31.49 4.36
C PHE A 772 51.24 30.97 2.94
N GLU A 773 51.62 31.86 2.04
CA GLU A 773 52.35 31.46 0.85
C GLU A 773 53.71 30.90 1.30
N ALA A 774 54.05 29.73 0.92
CA ALA A 774 55.28 29.08 1.41
C ALA A 774 56.01 28.38 0.28
N THR A 775 57.30 28.65 0.16
CA THR A 775 58.19 28.01 -0.83
C THR A 775 59.25 27.20 -0.09
N GLU A 776 59.45 25.96 -0.53
CA GLU A 776 60.50 25.11 -0.01
C GLU A 776 61.84 25.61 -0.49
N ALA A 777 62.78 25.77 0.43
CA ALA A 777 64.18 26.16 0.15
C ALA A 777 65.12 25.19 0.84
N ARG A 778 66.34 25.06 0.36
CA ARG A 778 67.40 24.23 1.00
C ARG A 778 68.47 25.14 1.52
N THR A 779 68.80 25.02 2.78
CA THR A 779 69.94 25.67 3.39
C THR A 779 70.93 24.57 3.82
N GLY A 780 71.93 24.33 2.97
CA GLY A 780 72.79 23.17 3.10
C GLY A 780 72.02 21.84 2.91
N THR A 781 72.21 20.89 3.80
CA THR A 781 71.50 19.61 3.80
C THR A 781 70.13 19.63 4.44
N LYS A 782 69.66 20.77 4.99
CA LYS A 782 68.42 20.88 5.78
C LYS A 782 67.31 21.50 4.92
N ARG A 783 66.11 20.90 4.99
CA ARG A 783 64.92 21.47 4.39
C ARG A 783 64.42 22.65 5.20
N THR A 784 64.17 23.78 4.53
CA THR A 784 63.63 25.04 5.12
C THR A 784 62.45 25.51 4.29
N TRP A 785 61.63 26.33 4.91
CA TRP A 785 60.47 26.98 4.23
C TRP A 785 60.60 28.47 4.38
N LYS A 786 60.49 29.19 3.28
CA LYS A 786 60.34 30.62 3.25
C LYS A 786 58.83 30.94 3.24
N LEU A 787 58.36 31.61 4.31
CA LEU A 787 56.99 32.03 4.42
C LEU A 787 56.81 33.39 3.74
N GLY A 788 55.86 33.49 2.81
CA GLY A 788 55.47 34.70 2.11
C GLY A 788 54.28 35.44 2.75
N ALA A 789 53.37 35.93 1.95
CA ALA A 789 52.20 36.65 2.40
C ALA A 789 51.22 35.76 3.24
N LYS A 790 50.51 36.37 4.18
CA LYS A 790 49.42 35.78 4.95
C LYS A 790 48.21 35.52 4.02
N LYS A 791 47.65 34.35 4.06
CA LYS A 791 46.49 33.97 3.21
C LYS A 791 45.13 34.45 3.77
N PHE A 792 45.06 34.72 5.05
CA PHE A 792 43.85 35.30 5.68
C PHE A 792 44.14 36.72 6.15
N GLN A 793 43.23 37.64 5.93
CA GLN A 793 43.33 38.97 6.50
C GLN A 793 43.22 38.86 8.03
N SER A 794 44.12 39.58 8.75
CA SER A 794 44.00 39.72 10.20
C SER A 794 42.75 40.57 10.47
N VAL A 795 41.66 39.94 10.83
CA VAL A 795 40.46 40.63 11.30
C VAL A 795 40.77 41.01 12.75
N THR A 796 41.14 42.23 12.93
CA THR A 796 41.25 42.92 14.26
C THR A 796 39.94 42.79 15.05
#